data_edcdf7e4eda91e5e8380361d0fd5ca50
#
_entry.id   edcdf7e4eda91e5e8380361d0fd5ca50
#
_cell.length_a   1.000
_cell.length_b   1.000
_cell.length_c   1.000
_cell.angle_alpha   90.00
_cell.angle_beta   90.00
_cell.angle_gamma   90.00
#
_symmetry.space_group_name_H-M   'P 1'
#
loop_
_entity.id
_entity.type
_entity.pdbx_description
1 polymer ?
#
loop_
_entity_poly.entity_id
_entity_poly.type
_entity_poly.pdbx_seq_one_letter_code
_entity_poly.pdbx_strand_id
1 'polypeptide(L)'
;MIRIYPSKLQGEPLETHHIGSKMTIGAWLRANVPSYSERELHPISFEVNGALVPSEEWDSFVITPDDVVDITPEPKEPVSATAMLVYAAVAVAAAVLVVALMPKPQTKGGGGVGRGDALNEASAKGNKVRINDPIREVAGKRRVYPDYLLPPHRFFSAPRDQWVEMLLCIGKGKFEIPASRILVGDTPLISLGSDAEYSIYQPGQSLGGESAAEWWHSADEVGATSTGSAGLELTATYAVDPEPTATSYIFSGDTITIPSGAGSFPAGWAPGMIVRIEAPRPYTVIDGGPDRDIIEGSFAWMAPFAGMVIEVAGDYAGSFVVHSYTPGVDAPDEMTLNYPDGSPVAALPDGTASLSVGYAGLRYRIVAAGTSAISVERLTDAGAPDPVAWPGFDDFNSTDASISLDASTQEGDWTGPFMACPPNEVASHIEWDVMFPGGLCGVDKKGRKYSISVTVEMQYRDAAVAGAWTSVWKTYSGAQVDQLGYTESLTLPSMMRPEVRLRRIGAKSDSTQIIDGVEWYGLRAKLQAPTAYEGVTVMAVRVKGSSRLAAQSEQLISAEVTRVLPVRTGDGTWDIETPTRDIVPFVAYVARSIGYTDDDLDFAELDRLGALWAQRGDTFDMAYESASTVKQIIGHALKAGFADLTIERGRLSAARDEIRDAPEQTFAPKTDLYTPQNMTEELERDFSAVGPDDFDGVDVEYVDETTWAVETVECRLPGDIGRKVEKLTAEGITSRTRAWRLGMRQRMAHKHRRWAYRWATELDALNSGFMSFCHVADDVPGYGQSALMLSYDNGIIESSEPFDWSAGGAHVVGIRRPDGTLSGPYAATRIDDYRLSITGLDFEPDTSWSIEPPHLLFGPVNRWSYPALITSISPSGTDGASVEAVNYAPEVYTYDNASAPN
;
A
#
# COMPACT_ATOMS: atom_id res chain seq x y z
N MET A 1 4.78 20.49 30.67
CA MET A 1 4.67 19.31 29.78
C MET A 1 4.93 19.78 28.37
N ILE A 2 5.86 19.13 27.62
CA ILE A 2 6.17 19.48 26.22
C ILE A 2 5.53 18.44 25.32
N ARG A 3 4.79 18.88 24.30
CA ARG A 3 4.10 18.04 23.32
C ARG A 3 4.64 18.38 21.92
N ILE A 4 5.00 17.38 21.15
CA ILE A 4 5.55 17.53 19.81
C ILE A 4 4.50 17.04 18.80
N TYR A 5 4.13 17.89 17.86
CA TYR A 5 3.10 17.60 16.86
C TYR A 5 3.69 17.46 15.45
N PRO A 6 3.11 16.60 14.58
CA PRO A 6 3.57 16.44 13.19
C PRO A 6 3.22 17.64 12.30
N SER A 7 2.24 18.46 12.71
CA SER A 7 1.79 19.62 11.96
C SER A 7 1.01 20.58 12.88
N LYS A 8 0.68 21.79 12.39
CA LYS A 8 -0.23 22.74 13.09
C LYS A 8 -1.71 22.32 13.08
N LEU A 9 -2.06 21.23 12.40
CA LEU A 9 -3.42 20.70 12.38
C LEU A 9 -3.71 19.96 13.71
N GLN A 10 -4.99 20.00 14.15
CA GLN A 10 -5.39 19.30 15.36
C GLN A 10 -5.20 17.79 15.24
N GLY A 11 -4.51 17.17 16.18
CA GLY A 11 -4.21 15.75 16.22
C GLY A 11 -3.59 15.36 17.57
N GLU A 12 -3.29 14.07 17.76
CA GLU A 12 -2.54 13.62 18.92
C GLU A 12 -1.05 14.00 18.78
N PRO A 13 -0.38 14.38 19.90
CA PRO A 13 1.04 14.67 19.86
C PRO A 13 1.84 13.40 19.56
N LEU A 14 2.87 13.51 18.70
CA LEU A 14 3.82 12.43 18.41
C LEU A 14 4.58 11.99 19.67
N GLU A 15 4.97 12.96 20.50
CA GLU A 15 5.69 12.72 21.73
C GLU A 15 5.27 13.70 22.81
N THR A 16 5.44 13.24 24.06
CA THR A 16 5.18 14.06 25.24
C THR A 16 6.33 13.91 26.23
N HIS A 17 6.97 15.03 26.59
CA HIS A 17 8.06 15.07 27.57
C HIS A 17 7.62 15.81 28.83
N HIS A 18 8.02 15.30 30.00
CA HIS A 18 7.77 15.97 31.27
C HIS A 18 8.96 16.85 31.66
N ILE A 19 8.71 18.08 32.01
CA ILE A 19 9.71 19.01 32.51
C ILE A 19 9.85 18.80 34.04
N GLY A 20 11.00 18.32 34.50
CA GLY A 20 11.25 18.07 35.92
C GLY A 20 11.71 19.30 36.73
N SER A 21 12.23 20.32 36.07
CA SER A 21 12.73 21.55 36.66
C SER A 21 12.62 22.72 35.70
N LYS A 22 12.66 23.95 36.24
CA LYS A 22 12.66 25.16 35.38
C LYS A 22 13.87 25.18 34.47
N MET A 23 13.68 25.43 33.18
CA MET A 23 14.74 25.56 32.19
C MET A 23 14.31 26.47 31.04
N THR A 24 15.25 26.97 30.26
CA THR A 24 14.91 27.74 29.06
C THR A 24 14.59 26.79 27.87
N ILE A 25 13.84 27.27 26.88
CA ILE A 25 13.57 26.53 25.67
C ILE A 25 14.89 26.13 24.99
N GLY A 26 15.87 27.05 24.87
CA GLY A 26 17.18 26.74 24.31
C GLY A 26 17.97 25.70 25.10
N ALA A 27 17.87 25.71 26.44
CA ALA A 27 18.48 24.68 27.27
C ALA A 27 17.84 23.31 27.06
N TRP A 28 16.54 23.26 26.90
CA TRP A 28 15.82 22.02 26.56
C TRP A 28 16.24 21.48 25.19
N LEU A 29 16.30 22.36 24.17
CA LEU A 29 16.74 21.98 22.81
C LEU A 29 18.16 21.40 22.83
N ARG A 30 19.09 22.04 23.53
CA ARG A 30 20.48 21.54 23.67
C ARG A 30 20.55 20.16 24.35
N ALA A 31 19.66 19.90 25.27
CA ALA A 31 19.63 18.62 25.99
C ALA A 31 18.98 17.47 25.21
N ASN A 32 17.99 17.78 24.35
CA ASN A 32 17.16 16.76 23.74
C ASN A 32 17.31 16.67 22.22
N VAL A 33 17.95 17.65 21.57
CA VAL A 33 18.14 17.68 20.12
C VAL A 33 19.64 17.56 19.80
N PRO A 34 20.10 16.40 19.31
CA PRO A 34 21.49 16.23 18.86
C PRO A 34 21.83 17.23 17.76
N SER A 35 22.98 17.91 17.89
CA SER A 35 23.49 18.88 16.91
C SER A 35 22.69 20.20 16.82
N TYR A 36 21.90 20.56 17.86
CA TYR A 36 21.27 21.87 17.91
C TYR A 36 22.32 22.99 17.86
N SER A 37 22.14 23.96 16.95
CA SER A 37 23.00 25.12 16.77
C SER A 37 22.20 26.41 16.87
N GLU A 38 22.62 27.31 17.76
CA GLU A 38 21.98 28.63 17.97
C GLU A 38 22.11 29.59 16.76
N ARG A 39 22.94 29.23 15.78
CA ARG A 39 23.25 30.08 14.61
C ARG A 39 22.41 29.76 13.39
N GLU A 40 21.54 28.76 13.46
CA GLU A 40 20.73 28.33 12.34
C GLU A 40 19.23 28.63 12.59
N LEU A 41 18.52 29.03 11.53
CA LEU A 41 17.06 29.19 11.56
C LEU A 41 16.41 27.79 11.63
N HIS A 42 15.76 27.51 12.74
CA HIS A 42 15.08 26.22 12.93
C HIS A 42 13.65 26.28 12.38
N PRO A 43 13.22 25.28 11.57
CA PRO A 43 11.89 25.22 10.96
C PRO A 43 10.83 24.68 11.93
N ILE A 44 10.87 25.13 13.18
CA ILE A 44 9.92 24.78 14.23
C ILE A 44 9.42 26.03 14.96
N SER A 45 8.23 25.95 15.52
CA SER A 45 7.67 26.98 16.39
C SER A 45 7.35 26.39 17.76
N PHE A 46 7.52 27.21 18.80
CA PHE A 46 7.16 26.92 20.18
C PHE A 46 5.96 27.77 20.59
N GLU A 47 4.94 27.11 21.08
CA GLU A 47 3.81 27.77 21.74
C GLU A 47 3.80 27.33 23.20
N VAL A 48 3.85 28.30 24.11
CA VAL A 48 3.78 28.05 25.58
C VAL A 48 2.44 28.55 26.08
N ASN A 49 1.63 27.65 26.60
CA ASN A 49 0.28 27.89 27.06
C ASN A 49 -0.60 28.59 25.98
N GLY A 50 -0.39 28.23 24.69
CA GLY A 50 -1.09 28.77 23.54
C GLY A 50 -0.54 30.12 23.03
N ALA A 51 0.56 30.63 23.58
CA ALA A 51 1.23 31.84 23.07
C ALA A 51 2.53 31.46 22.33
N LEU A 52 2.70 31.94 21.10
CA LEU A 52 3.91 31.73 20.29
C LEU A 52 5.12 32.43 20.93
N VAL A 53 6.22 31.71 21.07
CA VAL A 53 7.51 32.26 21.56
C VAL A 53 8.47 32.42 20.38
N PRO A 54 8.87 33.66 20.01
CA PRO A 54 9.82 33.90 18.93
C PRO A 54 11.17 33.21 19.16
N SER A 55 11.80 32.76 18.07
CA SER A 55 13.08 32.02 18.13
C SER A 55 14.21 32.81 18.84
N GLU A 56 14.17 34.12 18.75
CA GLU A 56 15.13 35.03 19.39
C GLU A 56 15.02 35.02 20.92
N GLU A 57 13.88 34.58 21.46
CA GLU A 57 13.64 34.53 22.92
C GLU A 57 13.88 33.13 23.53
N TRP A 58 14.16 32.10 22.76
CA TRP A 58 14.24 30.71 23.24
C TRP A 58 15.35 30.52 24.31
N ASP A 59 16.43 31.26 24.24
CA ASP A 59 17.50 31.18 25.23
C ASP A 59 17.19 31.93 26.54
N SER A 60 16.27 32.88 26.49
CA SER A 60 15.85 33.67 27.63
C SER A 60 14.50 33.25 28.25
N PHE A 61 13.64 32.63 27.46
CA PHE A 61 12.29 32.24 27.88
C PHE A 61 12.33 30.98 28.75
N VAL A 62 11.94 31.10 29.99
CA VAL A 62 11.97 30.00 31.00
C VAL A 62 10.63 29.29 31.03
N ILE A 63 10.64 28.00 30.74
CA ILE A 63 9.52 27.06 30.87
C ILE A 63 9.57 26.35 32.21
N THR A 64 8.39 26.09 32.78
CA THR A 64 8.22 25.48 34.11
C THR A 64 7.48 24.15 34.02
N PRO A 65 7.51 23.28 35.03
CA PRO A 65 6.77 22.03 35.05
C PRO A 65 5.26 22.18 34.83
N ASP A 66 4.68 23.32 35.18
CA ASP A 66 3.24 23.60 35.05
C ASP A 66 2.85 24.09 33.65
N ASP A 67 3.83 24.48 32.82
CA ASP A 67 3.55 24.97 31.46
C ASP A 67 3.24 23.82 30.49
N VAL A 68 2.34 24.12 29.55
CA VAL A 68 2.07 23.29 28.37
C VAL A 68 2.82 23.94 27.20
N VAL A 69 3.76 23.20 26.63
CA VAL A 69 4.60 23.67 25.53
C VAL A 69 4.30 22.82 24.31
N ASP A 70 3.84 23.42 23.25
CA ASP A 70 3.55 22.75 21.98
C ASP A 70 4.64 23.10 20.95
N ILE A 71 5.22 22.09 20.36
CA ILE A 71 6.23 22.21 19.30
C ILE A 71 5.61 21.75 18.00
N THR A 72 5.59 22.62 16.99
CA THR A 72 5.06 22.33 15.65
C THR A 72 6.06 22.68 14.58
N PRO A 73 6.11 21.95 13.44
CA PRO A 73 6.94 22.32 12.30
C PRO A 73 6.39 23.57 11.61
N GLU A 74 7.30 24.43 11.16
CA GLU A 74 6.98 25.63 10.41
C GLU A 74 7.80 25.68 9.10
N PRO A 75 7.20 25.41 7.92
CA PRO A 75 7.93 25.45 6.67
C PRO A 75 8.34 26.90 6.33
N LYS A 76 9.63 27.17 6.37
CA LYS A 76 10.23 28.40 5.85
C LYS A 76 11.11 28.02 4.67
N GLU A 77 11.01 28.77 3.60
CA GLU A 77 11.69 28.69 2.25
C GLU A 77 12.90 27.71 2.05
N PRO A 78 13.37 27.36 0.82
CA PRO A 78 14.10 26.11 0.55
C PRO A 78 15.33 25.90 1.43
N VAL A 79 15.25 24.87 2.23
CA VAL A 79 16.11 24.57 3.36
C VAL A 79 17.39 23.85 2.90
N SER A 80 18.56 24.28 3.42
CA SER A 80 19.82 23.58 3.24
C SER A 80 19.81 22.19 3.88
N ALA A 81 20.67 21.26 3.40
CA ALA A 81 20.76 19.89 3.89
C ALA A 81 20.99 19.79 5.42
N THR A 82 21.51 20.80 6.07
CA THR A 82 21.78 20.86 7.51
C THR A 82 20.52 21.12 8.35
N ALA A 83 19.57 21.90 7.82
CA ALA A 83 18.29 22.12 8.49
C ALA A 83 17.36 20.88 8.42
N MET A 84 17.52 20.01 7.41
CA MET A 84 16.88 18.69 7.39
C MET A 84 17.37 17.78 8.52
N LEU A 85 18.62 17.92 8.97
CA LEU A 85 19.16 17.13 10.09
C LEU A 85 18.56 17.52 11.46
N VAL A 86 18.20 18.78 11.66
CA VAL A 86 17.48 19.22 12.87
C VAL A 86 16.02 18.78 12.85
N TYR A 87 15.40 18.78 11.68
CA TYR A 87 14.08 18.16 11.44
C TYR A 87 14.10 16.67 11.80
N ALA A 88 15.18 15.99 11.43
CA ALA A 88 15.40 14.58 11.77
C ALA A 88 15.59 14.38 13.28
N ALA A 89 16.21 15.32 13.99
CA ALA A 89 16.53 15.16 15.42
C ALA A 89 15.31 15.40 16.34
N VAL A 90 14.38 16.27 15.96
CA VAL A 90 13.09 16.45 16.66
C VAL A 90 12.10 15.34 16.25
N ALA A 91 12.28 14.78 15.05
CA ALA A 91 11.51 13.63 14.56
C ALA A 91 12.15 12.26 14.86
N VAL A 92 13.35 12.20 15.48
CA VAL A 92 14.12 10.94 15.65
C VAL A 92 13.48 9.95 16.60
N ALA A 93 12.60 10.35 17.47
CA ALA A 93 11.82 9.36 18.21
C ALA A 93 10.68 8.73 17.36
N ALA A 94 10.20 9.43 16.32
CA ALA A 94 9.19 8.89 15.38
C ALA A 94 9.78 8.44 14.03
N ALA A 95 11.05 8.76 13.74
CA ALA A 95 11.67 8.62 12.41
C ALA A 95 12.82 7.60 12.32
N VAL A 96 12.98 6.71 13.29
CA VAL A 96 13.82 5.52 13.11
C VAL A 96 13.34 4.68 11.90
N LEU A 97 12.11 4.88 11.46
CA LEU A 97 11.54 4.20 10.29
C LEU A 97 11.81 4.89 8.93
N VAL A 98 12.23 6.17 8.89
CA VAL A 98 12.39 6.93 7.63
C VAL A 98 13.87 7.15 7.26
N VAL A 99 14.80 7.16 8.21
CA VAL A 99 16.24 7.41 7.95
C VAL A 99 16.98 6.20 7.37
N ALA A 100 16.40 5.00 7.42
CA ALA A 100 16.94 3.80 6.76
C ALA A 100 16.88 3.84 5.21
N LEU A 101 16.33 4.91 4.61
CA LEU A 101 16.03 5.02 3.18
C LEU A 101 16.85 6.09 2.43
N MET A 102 17.78 6.79 3.09
CA MET A 102 18.66 7.73 2.37
C MET A 102 20.03 7.09 2.08
N PRO A 103 20.51 7.13 0.82
CA PRO A 103 21.86 6.69 0.53
C PRO A 103 22.87 7.56 1.28
N LYS A 104 23.73 6.91 2.08
CA LYS A 104 24.83 7.60 2.78
C LYS A 104 25.79 8.20 1.76
N PRO A 105 26.22 9.47 1.91
CA PRO A 105 27.27 10.02 1.07
C PRO A 105 28.56 9.24 1.29
N GLN A 106 29.18 8.78 0.18
CA GLN A 106 30.44 8.06 0.23
C GLN A 106 31.58 8.99 0.67
N THR A 107 32.12 8.75 1.86
CA THR A 107 33.42 9.30 2.21
C THR A 107 34.50 8.51 1.47
N LYS A 108 35.24 9.18 0.60
CA LYS A 108 36.45 8.64 -0.01
C LYS A 108 37.51 8.42 1.05
N GLY A 109 37.66 7.20 1.52
CA GLY A 109 38.75 6.73 2.34
C GLY A 109 39.59 5.70 1.58
N GLY A 110 40.88 5.87 1.64
CA GLY A 110 41.90 5.32 0.77
C GLY A 110 41.91 3.82 0.51
N GLY A 111 42.24 3.46 -0.71
CA GLY A 111 43.03 2.29 -1.08
C GLY A 111 42.41 0.89 -0.98
N GLY A 112 41.09 0.75 -0.75
CA GLY A 112 40.39 -0.54 -0.78
C GLY A 112 39.67 -0.76 -2.12
N VAL A 113 39.31 -2.02 -2.40
CA VAL A 113 38.46 -2.38 -3.54
C VAL A 113 37.17 -1.55 -3.45
N GLY A 114 36.84 -0.81 -4.52
CA GLY A 114 35.63 -0.02 -4.57
C GLY A 114 34.41 -0.93 -4.39
N ARG A 115 33.44 -0.52 -3.54
CA ARG A 115 32.14 -1.21 -3.43
C ARG A 115 31.47 -1.21 -4.80
N GLY A 116 30.94 -2.35 -5.20
CA GLY A 116 30.08 -2.47 -6.36
C GLY A 116 28.71 -1.85 -6.15
N ASP A 117 27.85 -2.00 -7.15
CA ASP A 117 26.49 -1.48 -7.11
C ASP A 117 25.63 -2.21 -6.08
N ALA A 118 24.81 -1.46 -5.35
CA ALA A 118 23.78 -2.02 -4.48
C ALA A 118 22.70 -2.74 -5.31
N LEU A 119 21.99 -3.66 -4.70
CA LEU A 119 20.81 -4.29 -5.29
C LEU A 119 19.69 -3.25 -5.42
N ASN A 120 18.96 -3.33 -6.55
CA ASN A 120 17.70 -2.64 -6.70
C ASN A 120 16.65 -3.41 -5.90
N GLU A 121 16.38 -2.98 -4.68
CA GLU A 121 15.37 -3.61 -3.85
C GLU A 121 13.97 -3.29 -4.37
N ALA A 122 13.14 -4.33 -4.54
CA ALA A 122 11.72 -4.17 -4.75
C ALA A 122 11.06 -3.79 -3.41
N SER A 123 10.45 -2.61 -3.35
CA SER A 123 9.80 -2.12 -2.13
C SER A 123 8.31 -2.40 -2.14
N ALA A 124 7.79 -2.98 -1.05
CA ALA A 124 6.36 -3.14 -0.80
C ALA A 124 5.80 -2.04 0.12
N LYS A 125 6.45 -0.89 0.22
CA LYS A 125 6.12 0.13 1.23
C LYS A 125 4.97 1.07 0.87
N GLY A 126 4.28 0.86 -0.23
CA GLY A 126 3.27 1.80 -0.70
C GLY A 126 1.85 1.51 -0.22
N ASN A 127 1.44 0.26 -0.25
CA ASN A 127 0.09 -0.13 0.12
C ASN A 127 -0.04 -0.33 1.64
N LYS A 128 -1.25 -0.26 2.17
CA LYS A 128 -1.48 -0.28 3.61
C LYS A 128 -1.90 -1.67 4.08
N VAL A 129 -1.55 -1.99 5.32
CA VAL A 129 -2.16 -3.08 6.07
C VAL A 129 -3.27 -2.49 6.91
N ARG A 130 -4.50 -2.98 6.75
CA ARG A 130 -5.65 -2.57 7.54
C ARG A 130 -6.18 -3.78 8.31
N ILE A 131 -5.96 -3.78 9.61
CA ILE A 131 -6.43 -4.85 10.50
C ILE A 131 -7.68 -4.35 11.21
N ASN A 132 -8.78 -5.11 11.11
CA ASN A 132 -10.10 -4.79 11.69
C ASN A 132 -10.77 -3.52 11.12
N ASP A 133 -10.28 -2.98 10.03
CA ASP A 133 -10.94 -1.89 9.31
C ASP A 133 -12.00 -2.45 8.34
N PRO A 134 -13.04 -1.69 8.01
CA PRO A 134 -14.01 -2.07 6.99
C PRO A 134 -13.34 -2.27 5.62
N ILE A 135 -13.73 -3.34 4.92
CA ILE A 135 -13.32 -3.56 3.53
C ILE A 135 -13.94 -2.46 2.67
N ARG A 136 -13.12 -1.88 1.80
CA ARG A 136 -13.52 -0.81 0.87
C ARG A 136 -14.73 -1.23 0.04
N GLU A 137 -15.77 -0.39 -0.01
CA GLU A 137 -16.88 -0.47 -0.96
C GLU A 137 -16.69 0.57 -2.05
N VAL A 138 -16.77 0.16 -3.31
CA VAL A 138 -16.59 1.06 -4.45
C VAL A 138 -17.86 1.08 -5.29
N ALA A 139 -18.33 2.27 -5.59
CA ALA A 139 -19.39 2.56 -6.56
C ALA A 139 -18.78 3.12 -7.84
N GLY A 140 -19.30 2.70 -9.00
CA GLY A 140 -18.87 3.22 -10.29
C GLY A 140 -17.40 2.97 -10.58
N LYS A 141 -16.73 4.00 -11.11
CA LYS A 141 -15.32 3.96 -11.50
C LYS A 141 -14.45 4.73 -10.51
N ARG A 142 -13.35 4.10 -10.03
CA ARG A 142 -12.45 4.76 -9.09
C ARG A 142 -11.01 4.25 -9.23
N ARG A 143 -10.02 5.13 -9.02
CA ARG A 143 -8.66 4.69 -8.72
C ARG A 143 -8.60 4.31 -7.25
N VAL A 144 -8.20 3.08 -6.97
CA VAL A 144 -8.06 2.53 -5.62
C VAL A 144 -6.61 2.17 -5.35
N TYR A 145 -6.23 2.24 -4.09
CA TYR A 145 -4.94 1.79 -3.58
C TYR A 145 -5.22 0.55 -2.72
N PRO A 146 -5.06 -0.66 -3.29
CA PRO A 146 -5.47 -1.88 -2.62
C PRO A 146 -4.70 -2.12 -1.32
N ASP A 147 -5.35 -2.78 -0.36
CA ASP A 147 -4.77 -3.11 0.93
C ASP A 147 -4.18 -4.53 0.90
N TYR A 148 -3.13 -4.80 1.69
CA TYR A 148 -2.56 -6.14 1.80
C TYR A 148 -3.53 -7.11 2.48
N LEU A 149 -3.73 -8.28 1.87
CA LEU A 149 -4.41 -9.43 2.50
C LEU A 149 -3.44 -10.33 3.26
N LEU A 150 -2.22 -10.43 2.74
CA LEU A 150 -1.13 -11.20 3.33
C LEU A 150 0.13 -10.33 3.39
N PRO A 151 1.07 -10.60 4.31
CA PRO A 151 2.37 -9.96 4.30
C PRO A 151 3.07 -10.16 2.94
N PRO A 152 3.69 -9.13 2.38
CA PRO A 152 4.43 -9.27 1.13
C PRO A 152 5.57 -10.26 1.25
N HIS A 153 5.66 -11.19 0.31
CA HIS A 153 6.74 -12.17 0.23
C HIS A 153 7.87 -11.63 -0.64
N ARG A 154 9.07 -11.54 -0.06
CA ARG A 154 10.29 -11.10 -0.76
C ARG A 154 11.26 -12.25 -0.83
N PHE A 155 11.85 -12.48 -2.00
CA PHE A 155 12.84 -13.52 -2.20
C PHE A 155 13.78 -13.19 -3.35
N PHE A 156 14.94 -13.84 -3.38
CA PHE A 156 15.90 -13.75 -4.47
C PHE A 156 15.76 -14.97 -5.37
N SER A 157 15.31 -14.78 -6.61
CA SER A 157 15.28 -15.82 -7.64
C SER A 157 16.64 -16.10 -8.25
N ALA A 158 17.54 -15.12 -8.19
CA ALA A 158 18.95 -15.18 -8.56
C ALA A 158 19.72 -14.17 -7.70
N PRO A 159 21.04 -14.25 -7.63
CA PRO A 159 21.85 -13.46 -6.68
C PRO A 159 21.67 -11.93 -6.74
N ARG A 160 21.13 -11.41 -7.82
CA ARG A 160 20.85 -9.97 -7.99
C ARG A 160 19.39 -9.67 -8.34
N ASP A 161 18.56 -10.69 -8.40
CA ASP A 161 17.17 -10.61 -8.83
C ASP A 161 16.23 -10.82 -7.64
N GLN A 162 15.87 -9.73 -6.97
CA GLN A 162 14.88 -9.75 -5.90
C GLN A 162 13.48 -9.57 -6.46
N TRP A 163 12.55 -10.40 -6.02
CA TRP A 163 11.12 -10.30 -6.29
C TRP A 163 10.32 -9.99 -5.03
N VAL A 164 9.21 -9.32 -5.22
CA VAL A 164 8.17 -9.13 -4.21
C VAL A 164 6.85 -9.64 -4.77
N GLU A 165 6.23 -10.54 -4.04
CA GLU A 165 4.88 -11.02 -4.28
C GLU A 165 3.92 -10.41 -3.28
N MET A 166 2.76 -9.97 -3.75
CA MET A 166 1.77 -9.24 -2.98
C MET A 166 0.38 -9.75 -3.30
N LEU A 167 -0.41 -10.06 -2.28
CA LEU A 167 -1.83 -10.33 -2.42
C LEU A 167 -2.62 -9.14 -1.88
N LEU A 168 -3.38 -8.49 -2.76
CA LEU A 168 -3.99 -7.20 -2.54
C LEU A 168 -5.52 -7.27 -2.63
N CYS A 169 -6.23 -6.66 -1.67
CA CYS A 169 -7.68 -6.53 -1.69
C CYS A 169 -8.09 -5.26 -2.44
N ILE A 170 -8.78 -5.43 -3.56
CA ILE A 170 -9.34 -4.31 -4.34
C ILE A 170 -10.53 -3.69 -3.60
N GLY A 171 -11.44 -4.52 -3.11
CA GLY A 171 -12.65 -4.11 -2.44
C GLY A 171 -13.75 -5.18 -2.49
N LYS A 172 -14.88 -4.86 -1.88
CA LYS A 172 -16.05 -5.74 -1.81
C LYS A 172 -16.75 -5.84 -3.16
N GLY A 173 -17.06 -7.07 -3.61
CA GLY A 173 -17.76 -7.38 -4.83
C GLY A 173 -16.87 -7.57 -6.06
N LYS A 174 -17.47 -7.56 -7.23
CA LYS A 174 -16.82 -7.79 -8.54
C LYS A 174 -16.40 -6.48 -9.19
N PHE A 175 -15.25 -6.50 -9.86
CA PHE A 175 -14.74 -5.34 -10.59
C PHE A 175 -14.21 -5.72 -11.98
N GLU A 176 -14.41 -4.83 -12.94
CA GLU A 176 -13.60 -4.78 -14.15
C GLU A 176 -12.36 -3.92 -13.90
N ILE A 177 -11.20 -4.46 -14.28
CA ILE A 177 -9.90 -3.80 -14.07
C ILE A 177 -9.10 -3.89 -15.38
N PRO A 178 -9.05 -2.83 -16.18
CA PRO A 178 -8.26 -2.82 -17.41
C PRO A 178 -6.76 -2.94 -17.11
N ALA A 179 -6.06 -3.82 -17.82
CA ALA A 179 -4.63 -4.07 -17.64
C ALA A 179 -3.76 -2.80 -17.70
N SER A 180 -4.10 -1.87 -18.59
CA SER A 180 -3.40 -0.58 -18.74
C SER A 180 -3.65 0.40 -17.59
N ARG A 181 -4.57 0.07 -16.68
CA ARG A 181 -4.98 0.88 -15.54
C ARG A 181 -4.57 0.31 -14.19
N ILE A 182 -3.73 -0.73 -14.20
CA ILE A 182 -3.00 -1.19 -13.03
C ILE A 182 -1.65 -0.47 -13.06
N LEU A 183 -1.37 0.32 -12.03
CA LEU A 183 -0.24 1.22 -12.01
C LEU A 183 0.69 0.92 -10.83
N VAL A 184 1.98 1.15 -11.03
CA VAL A 184 2.96 1.32 -9.95
C VAL A 184 3.41 2.79 -9.97
N GLY A 185 3.09 3.53 -8.91
CA GLY A 185 3.10 4.99 -8.99
C GLY A 185 2.16 5.47 -10.11
N ASP A 186 2.70 6.17 -11.10
CA ASP A 186 1.94 6.62 -12.30
C ASP A 186 2.25 5.81 -13.57
N THR A 187 3.06 4.75 -13.44
CA THR A 187 3.46 3.94 -14.59
C THR A 187 2.59 2.68 -14.69
N PRO A 188 2.01 2.38 -15.87
CA PRO A 188 1.28 1.13 -16.06
C PRO A 188 2.17 -0.08 -15.78
N LEU A 189 1.68 -1.02 -14.95
CA LEU A 189 2.41 -2.21 -14.54
C LEU A 189 2.88 -3.04 -15.75
N ILE A 190 2.04 -3.13 -16.77
CA ILE A 190 2.36 -3.84 -18.04
C ILE A 190 3.57 -3.26 -18.78
N SER A 191 3.95 -2.00 -18.54
CA SER A 191 5.13 -1.38 -19.17
C SER A 191 6.46 -1.87 -18.58
N LEU A 192 6.42 -2.55 -17.42
CA LEU A 192 7.60 -3.19 -16.83
C LEU A 192 7.96 -4.50 -17.55
N GLY A 193 7.07 -5.03 -18.40
CA GLY A 193 7.32 -6.24 -19.17
C GLY A 193 7.50 -7.46 -18.29
N SER A 194 8.62 -8.20 -18.46
CA SER A 194 8.93 -9.38 -17.66
C SER A 194 9.30 -9.10 -16.21
N ASP A 195 9.43 -7.82 -15.82
CA ASP A 195 9.74 -7.44 -14.45
C ASP A 195 8.48 -7.32 -13.56
N ALA A 196 7.29 -7.51 -14.14
CA ALA A 196 6.04 -7.50 -13.39
C ALA A 196 5.02 -8.48 -13.97
N GLU A 197 4.29 -9.13 -13.07
CA GLU A 197 3.19 -10.05 -13.38
C GLU A 197 2.00 -9.72 -12.47
N TYR A 198 0.79 -9.97 -12.94
CA TYR A 198 -0.41 -9.82 -12.11
C TYR A 198 -1.51 -10.79 -12.53
N SER A 199 -2.37 -11.13 -11.59
CA SER A 199 -3.58 -11.92 -11.79
C SER A 199 -4.73 -11.32 -10.98
N ILE A 200 -5.94 -11.37 -11.52
CA ILE A 200 -7.14 -10.85 -10.84
C ILE A 200 -8.08 -12.01 -10.57
N TYR A 201 -8.52 -12.12 -9.33
CA TYR A 201 -9.43 -13.14 -8.84
C TYR A 201 -10.72 -12.49 -8.35
N GLN A 202 -11.83 -12.83 -8.99
CA GLN A 202 -13.15 -12.36 -8.59
C GLN A 202 -13.61 -13.08 -7.31
N PRO A 203 -14.62 -12.57 -6.57
CA PRO A 203 -15.09 -13.18 -5.35
C PRO A 203 -15.35 -14.68 -5.46
N GLY A 204 -14.80 -15.48 -4.54
CA GLY A 204 -14.95 -16.94 -4.50
C GLY A 204 -14.11 -17.71 -5.51
N GLN A 205 -13.32 -17.06 -6.36
CA GLN A 205 -12.39 -17.77 -7.25
C GLN A 205 -11.24 -18.38 -6.46
N SER A 206 -10.86 -19.62 -6.85
CA SER A 206 -9.74 -20.32 -6.23
C SER A 206 -8.42 -19.65 -6.55
N LEU A 207 -7.60 -19.48 -5.51
CA LEU A 207 -6.20 -19.01 -5.56
C LEU A 207 -5.20 -20.17 -5.63
N GLY A 208 -5.69 -21.40 -5.86
CA GLY A 208 -4.82 -22.57 -5.89
C GLY A 208 -3.71 -22.46 -6.93
N GLY A 209 -2.46 -22.53 -6.49
CA GLY A 209 -1.28 -22.40 -7.33
C GLY A 209 -0.77 -20.97 -7.53
N GLU A 210 -1.42 -19.96 -6.95
CA GLU A 210 -0.94 -18.58 -6.95
C GLU A 210 0.09 -18.38 -5.82
N SER A 211 1.34 -18.09 -6.19
CA SER A 211 2.44 -17.93 -5.21
C SER A 211 2.25 -16.72 -4.29
N ALA A 212 1.69 -15.63 -4.82
CA ALA A 212 1.37 -14.44 -4.02
C ALA A 212 0.29 -14.69 -2.96
N ALA A 213 -0.48 -15.79 -3.08
CA ALA A 213 -1.49 -16.19 -2.11
C ALA A 213 -0.93 -17.08 -0.99
N GLU A 214 0.36 -17.36 -0.99
CA GLU A 214 1.03 -18.07 0.09
C GLU A 214 1.30 -17.13 1.27
N TRP A 215 0.96 -17.57 2.47
CA TRP A 215 1.21 -16.77 3.66
C TRP A 215 2.60 -17.04 4.21
N TRP A 216 3.51 -16.12 3.96
CA TRP A 216 4.84 -16.16 4.53
C TRP A 216 4.93 -15.21 5.74
N HIS A 217 5.13 -15.80 6.91
CA HIS A 217 5.41 -15.04 8.13
C HIS A 217 6.92 -14.79 8.23
N SER A 218 7.32 -13.54 8.40
CA SER A 218 8.72 -13.16 8.60
C SER A 218 9.03 -13.01 10.09
N ALA A 219 10.17 -13.57 10.54
CA ALA A 219 10.66 -13.37 11.88
C ALA A 219 11.28 -11.95 11.99
N ASP A 220 10.70 -11.11 12.85
CA ASP A 220 11.07 -9.69 12.99
C ASP A 220 12.53 -9.51 13.43
N GLU A 221 13.10 -10.47 14.20
CA GLU A 221 14.46 -10.41 14.71
C GLU A 221 15.52 -10.48 13.60
N VAL A 222 15.17 -11.03 12.42
CA VAL A 222 16.11 -11.24 11.32
C VAL A 222 15.98 -10.19 10.22
N GLY A 223 14.79 -9.69 9.95
CA GLY A 223 14.51 -8.81 8.80
C GLY A 223 14.33 -7.34 9.12
N ALA A 224 13.96 -7.00 10.36
CA ALA A 224 13.75 -5.62 10.80
C ALA A 224 14.61 -5.36 12.04
N THR A 225 15.74 -4.69 11.88
CA THR A 225 16.58 -4.36 13.01
C THR A 225 16.24 -3.01 13.60
N SER A 226 16.18 -2.93 14.91
CA SER A 226 16.07 -1.67 15.67
C SER A 226 17.29 -0.73 15.45
N THR A 227 18.37 -1.24 14.83
CA THR A 227 19.60 -0.51 14.55
C THR A 227 19.66 0.08 13.13
N GLY A 228 18.62 -0.13 12.30
CA GLY A 228 18.56 0.40 10.94
C GLY A 228 19.46 -0.30 9.91
N SER A 229 20.12 -1.40 10.28
CA SER A 229 20.79 -2.30 9.34
C SER A 229 19.88 -3.51 9.11
N ALA A 230 19.48 -3.73 7.89
CA ALA A 230 18.77 -4.95 7.52
C ALA A 230 19.79 -6.10 7.47
N GLY A 231 19.60 -7.11 8.32
CA GLY A 231 20.50 -8.28 8.40
C GLY A 231 21.37 -8.36 9.64
N LEU A 232 21.69 -9.58 10.02
CA LEU A 232 22.55 -9.92 11.15
C LEU A 232 23.89 -10.43 10.60
N GLU A 233 24.99 -9.72 10.87
CA GLU A 233 26.31 -10.16 10.42
C GLU A 233 26.69 -11.50 11.07
N LEU A 234 27.07 -12.46 10.23
CA LEU A 234 27.59 -13.75 10.68
C LEU A 234 29.10 -13.62 10.89
N THR A 235 29.50 -13.64 12.15
CA THR A 235 30.89 -13.49 12.58
C THR A 235 31.48 -14.81 13.01
N ALA A 236 32.79 -14.93 12.92
CA ALA A 236 33.55 -16.01 13.53
C ALA A 236 34.64 -15.38 14.40
N THR A 237 34.62 -15.71 15.69
CA THR A 237 35.61 -15.25 16.64
C THR A 237 36.73 -16.31 16.71
N TYR A 238 37.95 -15.88 16.63
CA TYR A 238 39.12 -16.77 16.75
C TYR A 238 39.29 -17.15 18.22
N ALA A 239 39.00 -18.38 18.60
CA ALA A 239 39.06 -18.85 19.97
C ALA A 239 40.28 -19.76 20.26
N VAL A 240 41.07 -20.11 19.22
CA VAL A 240 42.13 -21.10 19.32
C VAL A 240 43.39 -20.61 18.61
N ASP A 241 44.56 -20.77 19.20
CA ASP A 241 45.83 -20.46 18.54
C ASP A 241 45.95 -21.29 17.25
N PRO A 242 46.15 -20.62 16.08
CA PRO A 242 46.14 -21.27 14.80
C PRO A 242 47.40 -22.10 14.52
N GLU A 243 48.51 -21.85 15.24
CA GLU A 243 49.81 -22.44 14.97
C GLU A 243 50.42 -23.06 16.20
N PRO A 244 51.10 -24.22 16.06
CA PRO A 244 51.90 -24.82 17.13
C PRO A 244 53.12 -23.98 17.48
N THR A 245 53.53 -24.02 18.72
CA THR A 245 54.82 -23.47 19.14
C THR A 245 55.94 -24.52 19.05
N ALA A 246 56.19 -25.02 17.83
CA ALA A 246 57.14 -26.11 17.63
C ALA A 246 58.25 -25.74 16.68
N THR A 247 59.46 -26.21 17.00
CA THR A 247 60.66 -26.02 16.17
C THR A 247 61.03 -27.26 15.32
N SER A 248 60.39 -28.38 15.59
CA SER A 248 60.54 -29.60 14.82
C SER A 248 59.36 -30.55 15.02
N TYR A 249 59.13 -31.41 14.04
CA TYR A 249 58.09 -32.39 14.02
C TYR A 249 58.58 -33.75 13.58
N ILE A 250 58.02 -34.83 14.17
CA ILE A 250 58.24 -36.21 13.75
C ILE A 250 56.93 -36.70 13.14
N PHE A 251 56.99 -37.10 11.88
CA PHE A 251 55.89 -37.70 11.14
C PHE A 251 56.04 -39.23 11.11
N SER A 252 54.99 -39.97 11.46
CA SER A 252 54.99 -41.41 11.42
C SER A 252 53.54 -41.95 11.35
N GLY A 253 53.25 -42.72 10.32
CA GLY A 253 51.93 -43.26 10.09
C GLY A 253 50.86 -42.15 10.04
N ASP A 254 49.84 -42.22 10.86
CA ASP A 254 48.80 -41.22 11.01
C ASP A 254 49.11 -40.13 12.08
N THR A 255 50.30 -40.15 12.66
CA THR A 255 50.65 -39.38 13.86
C THR A 255 51.76 -38.36 13.58
N ILE A 256 51.57 -37.16 14.07
CA ILE A 256 52.57 -36.08 14.11
C ILE A 256 52.93 -35.80 15.54
N THR A 257 54.20 -35.91 15.89
CA THR A 257 54.71 -35.76 17.27
C THR A 257 55.69 -34.59 17.33
N ILE A 258 55.59 -33.76 18.39
CA ILE A 258 56.58 -32.71 18.69
C ILE A 258 57.57 -33.30 19.71
N PRO A 259 58.85 -33.39 19.42
CA PRO A 259 59.86 -33.89 20.32
C PRO A 259 59.88 -33.10 21.64
N SER A 260 60.29 -33.80 22.71
CA SER A 260 60.41 -33.21 24.05
C SER A 260 61.37 -31.99 24.01
N GLY A 261 60.85 -30.83 24.44
CA GLY A 261 61.62 -29.59 24.45
C GLY A 261 61.57 -28.78 23.11
N ALA A 262 60.91 -29.31 22.06
CA ALA A 262 60.77 -28.62 20.77
C ALA A 262 59.48 -27.77 20.67
N GLY A 263 58.61 -27.74 21.67
CA GLY A 263 57.35 -26.97 21.65
C GLY A 263 56.11 -27.79 21.99
N SER A 264 54.96 -27.32 21.59
CA SER A 264 53.66 -28.01 21.79
C SER A 264 52.61 -27.63 20.72
N PHE A 265 51.69 -28.55 20.51
CA PHE A 265 50.43 -28.21 19.82
C PHE A 265 49.56 -27.32 20.73
N PRO A 266 48.74 -26.42 20.15
CA PRO A 266 47.80 -25.61 20.93
C PRO A 266 46.85 -26.45 21.76
N ALA A 267 46.67 -26.10 23.01
CA ALA A 267 45.80 -26.86 23.92
C ALA A 267 44.32 -26.87 23.51
N GLY A 268 43.92 -25.93 22.68
CA GLY A 268 42.56 -25.81 22.15
C GLY A 268 42.29 -26.68 20.90
N TRP A 269 43.26 -27.33 20.34
CA TRP A 269 43.05 -28.24 19.21
C TRP A 269 42.32 -29.50 19.67
N ALA A 270 41.31 -29.90 18.91
CA ALA A 270 40.42 -31.02 19.26
C ALA A 270 40.12 -31.92 18.05
N PRO A 271 39.69 -33.17 18.27
CA PRO A 271 39.22 -34.04 17.20
C PRO A 271 38.12 -33.39 16.37
N GLY A 272 38.20 -33.55 15.04
CA GLY A 272 37.33 -32.93 14.05
C GLY A 272 37.87 -31.66 13.46
N MET A 273 38.82 -30.97 14.09
CA MET A 273 39.48 -29.78 13.49
C MET A 273 40.34 -30.17 12.30
N ILE A 274 40.44 -29.26 11.32
CA ILE A 274 41.19 -29.50 10.09
C ILE A 274 42.47 -28.68 10.17
N VAL A 275 43.59 -29.31 9.82
CA VAL A 275 44.91 -28.70 9.75
C VAL A 275 45.46 -28.75 8.32
N ARG A 276 46.25 -27.77 7.99
CA ARG A 276 47.10 -27.76 6.80
C ARG A 276 48.52 -28.08 7.22
N ILE A 277 49.14 -28.95 6.43
CA ILE A 277 50.50 -29.38 6.68
C ILE A 277 51.31 -29.10 5.43
N GLU A 278 52.36 -28.28 5.58
CA GLU A 278 53.37 -28.06 4.60
C GLU A 278 54.68 -28.64 5.17
N ALA A 279 55.23 -29.66 4.57
CA ALA A 279 56.44 -30.33 5.02
C ALA A 279 57.37 -30.52 3.83
N PRO A 280 58.29 -29.55 3.62
CA PRO A 280 59.28 -29.63 2.52
C PRO A 280 60.12 -30.89 2.67
N ARG A 281 60.25 -31.61 1.60
CA ARG A 281 61.07 -32.83 1.58
C ARG A 281 62.01 -32.85 0.36
N PRO A 282 63.23 -33.40 0.51
CA PRO A 282 64.11 -33.52 -0.61
C PRO A 282 63.61 -34.57 -1.60
N TYR A 283 63.68 -34.25 -2.87
CA TYR A 283 63.45 -35.22 -3.97
C TYR A 283 64.52 -35.14 -5.00
N THR A 284 64.68 -36.20 -5.85
CA THR A 284 65.64 -36.24 -6.95
C THR A 284 64.90 -36.07 -8.27
N VAL A 285 65.40 -35.20 -9.12
CA VAL A 285 64.91 -35.05 -10.49
C VAL A 285 65.77 -35.94 -11.39
N ILE A 286 65.10 -36.78 -12.19
CA ILE A 286 65.72 -37.61 -13.17
C ILE A 286 65.23 -37.15 -14.57
N ASP A 287 66.14 -37.02 -15.51
CA ASP A 287 65.81 -36.74 -16.89
C ASP A 287 65.01 -37.92 -17.48
N GLY A 288 63.69 -37.73 -17.68
CA GLY A 288 62.83 -38.71 -18.34
C GLY A 288 62.90 -38.69 -19.86
N GLY A 289 63.82 -37.96 -20.41
CA GLY A 289 63.98 -37.79 -21.86
C GLY A 289 63.07 -36.63 -22.36
N PRO A 290 62.75 -36.63 -23.67
CA PRO A 290 62.14 -35.45 -24.31
C PRO A 290 60.66 -35.19 -23.88
N ASP A 291 60.02 -36.11 -23.17
CA ASP A 291 58.59 -36.05 -22.90
C ASP A 291 58.29 -35.44 -21.51
N ARG A 292 58.97 -35.85 -20.43
CA ARG A 292 58.78 -35.36 -19.05
C ARG A 292 59.94 -35.78 -18.14
N ASP A 293 60.30 -34.93 -17.21
CA ASP A 293 61.16 -35.25 -16.08
C ASP A 293 60.45 -36.15 -15.10
N ILE A 294 61.15 -37.11 -14.54
CA ILE A 294 60.68 -37.98 -13.47
C ILE A 294 61.25 -37.44 -12.15
N ILE A 295 60.38 -37.26 -11.18
CA ILE A 295 60.75 -36.87 -9.84
C ILE A 295 60.67 -38.12 -8.97
N GLU A 296 61.86 -38.52 -8.42
CA GLU A 296 61.94 -39.64 -7.48
C GLU A 296 62.00 -39.18 -6.05
N GLY A 297 61.24 -39.84 -5.20
CA GLY A 297 61.27 -39.52 -3.78
C GLY A 297 60.30 -40.41 -2.97
N SER A 298 60.10 -40.05 -1.70
CA SER A 298 59.07 -40.65 -0.89
C SER A 298 57.89 -39.72 -0.84
N PHE A 299 56.82 -40.04 -1.54
CA PHE A 299 55.62 -39.20 -1.68
C PHE A 299 54.39 -39.79 -0.99
N ALA A 300 54.51 -40.91 -0.30
CA ALA A 300 53.37 -41.57 0.36
C ALA A 300 52.64 -40.65 1.33
N TRP A 301 53.39 -39.79 2.04
CA TRP A 301 52.82 -38.83 3.01
C TRP A 301 51.86 -37.82 2.39
N MET A 302 52.01 -37.50 1.13
CA MET A 302 51.08 -36.59 0.44
C MET A 302 50.14 -37.35 -0.51
N ALA A 303 50.31 -38.66 -0.71
CA ALA A 303 49.54 -39.51 -1.60
C ALA A 303 49.14 -38.78 -2.90
N PRO A 304 50.07 -38.48 -3.80
CA PRO A 304 49.82 -37.63 -4.95
C PRO A 304 48.74 -38.21 -5.86
N PHE A 305 47.97 -37.33 -6.52
CA PHE A 305 46.98 -37.74 -7.54
C PHE A 305 47.07 -36.77 -8.72
N ALA A 306 46.68 -37.22 -9.90
CA ALA A 306 46.71 -36.40 -11.13
C ALA A 306 45.80 -35.17 -10.93
N GLY A 307 46.33 -33.99 -11.24
CA GLY A 307 45.65 -32.67 -11.05
C GLY A 307 45.96 -31.99 -9.69
N MET A 308 46.66 -32.64 -8.77
CA MET A 308 47.10 -32.03 -7.52
C MET A 308 48.12 -30.94 -7.79
N VAL A 309 47.96 -29.76 -7.16
CA VAL A 309 48.92 -28.65 -7.27
C VAL A 309 49.97 -28.76 -6.17
N ILE A 310 51.22 -28.69 -6.54
CA ILE A 310 52.35 -28.71 -5.61
C ILE A 310 53.25 -27.51 -5.84
N GLU A 311 53.85 -27.03 -4.75
CA GLU A 311 54.87 -25.97 -4.77
C GLU A 311 56.24 -26.58 -4.55
N VAL A 312 57.17 -26.25 -5.37
CA VAL A 312 58.56 -26.68 -5.25
C VAL A 312 59.38 -25.48 -4.77
N ALA A 313 60.11 -25.65 -3.68
CA ALA A 313 61.03 -24.64 -3.15
C ALA A 313 62.48 -24.98 -3.54
N GLY A 314 63.39 -23.97 -3.39
CA GLY A 314 64.77 -24.07 -3.73
C GLY A 314 65.09 -23.64 -5.15
N ASP A 315 66.09 -24.24 -5.76
CA ASP A 315 66.60 -23.86 -7.11
C ASP A 315 65.57 -24.08 -8.25
N TYR A 316 64.52 -24.87 -7.95
CA TYR A 316 63.45 -25.19 -8.88
C TYR A 316 62.10 -24.59 -8.44
N ALA A 317 62.17 -23.50 -7.72
CA ALA A 317 61.00 -22.87 -7.18
C ALA A 317 59.91 -22.58 -8.22
N GLY A 318 58.71 -23.10 -8.03
CA GLY A 318 57.58 -22.93 -8.89
C GLY A 318 56.37 -23.74 -8.47
N SER A 319 55.22 -23.42 -9.07
CA SER A 319 53.96 -24.13 -8.91
C SER A 319 53.73 -25.11 -10.05
N PHE A 320 53.45 -26.35 -9.74
CA PHE A 320 53.29 -27.44 -10.71
C PHE A 320 52.02 -28.24 -10.45
N VAL A 321 51.55 -28.96 -11.45
CA VAL A 321 50.40 -29.85 -11.38
C VAL A 321 50.86 -31.29 -11.56
N VAL A 322 50.55 -32.19 -10.65
CA VAL A 322 50.87 -33.61 -10.79
C VAL A 322 50.17 -34.19 -12.01
N HIS A 323 50.97 -34.73 -12.95
CA HIS A 323 50.48 -35.42 -14.17
C HIS A 323 50.24 -36.89 -13.90
N SER A 324 51.20 -37.58 -13.30
CA SER A 324 51.08 -38.98 -12.91
C SER A 324 51.88 -39.26 -11.63
N TYR A 325 51.44 -40.29 -10.87
CA TYR A 325 52.15 -40.80 -9.71
C TYR A 325 52.14 -42.32 -9.77
N THR A 326 53.31 -42.94 -9.53
CA THR A 326 53.51 -44.37 -9.44
C THR A 326 54.20 -44.71 -8.14
N PRO A 327 53.57 -45.41 -7.23
CA PRO A 327 54.20 -45.81 -5.97
C PRO A 327 55.25 -46.85 -6.25
N GLY A 328 56.46 -46.71 -5.65
CA GLY A 328 57.56 -47.62 -5.74
C GLY A 328 57.31 -48.84 -4.82
N VAL A 329 57.73 -50.02 -5.29
CA VAL A 329 57.81 -51.22 -4.48
C VAL A 329 59.28 -51.65 -4.37
N ASP A 330 59.88 -51.44 -3.23
CA ASP A 330 61.36 -51.58 -3.02
C ASP A 330 62.21 -50.56 -3.83
N ALA A 331 61.58 -49.49 -4.33
CA ALA A 331 62.22 -48.42 -5.06
C ALA A 331 61.58 -47.08 -4.66
N PRO A 332 62.21 -45.93 -4.95
CA PRO A 332 61.53 -44.62 -4.75
C PRO A 332 60.22 -44.58 -5.56
N ASP A 333 59.28 -43.78 -5.03
CA ASP A 333 58.08 -43.37 -5.78
C ASP A 333 58.50 -42.48 -6.96
N GLU A 334 57.76 -42.59 -8.10
CA GLU A 334 57.96 -41.73 -9.27
C GLU A 334 56.78 -40.82 -9.50
N MET A 335 57.03 -39.54 -9.76
CA MET A 335 56.03 -38.53 -10.09
C MET A 335 56.45 -37.75 -11.30
N THR A 336 55.49 -37.43 -12.19
CA THR A 336 55.71 -36.51 -13.31
C THR A 336 54.83 -35.30 -13.18
N LEU A 337 55.25 -34.15 -13.64
CA LEU A 337 54.58 -32.88 -13.46
C LEU A 337 54.20 -32.19 -14.77
N ASN A 338 53.20 -31.35 -14.70
CA ASN A 338 52.89 -30.34 -15.72
C ASN A 338 53.05 -28.93 -15.12
N TYR A 339 53.36 -27.96 -15.97
CA TYR A 339 53.15 -26.56 -15.62
C TYR A 339 51.66 -26.27 -15.47
N PRO A 340 51.25 -25.15 -14.82
CA PRO A 340 49.86 -24.78 -14.66
C PRO A 340 49.09 -24.58 -15.97
N ASP A 341 49.76 -24.34 -17.07
CA ASP A 341 49.21 -24.23 -18.42
C ASP A 341 48.95 -25.57 -19.09
N GLY A 342 49.27 -26.69 -18.41
CA GLY A 342 49.13 -28.05 -18.90
C GLY A 342 50.30 -28.56 -19.72
N SER A 343 51.33 -27.77 -20.00
CA SER A 343 52.56 -28.22 -20.71
C SER A 343 53.42 -29.14 -19.82
N PRO A 344 54.10 -30.13 -20.37
CA PRO A 344 54.95 -31.04 -19.61
C PRO A 344 56.18 -30.34 -19.04
N VAL A 345 56.57 -30.72 -17.83
CA VAL A 345 57.83 -30.31 -17.21
C VAL A 345 58.90 -31.27 -17.72
N ALA A 346 59.83 -30.79 -18.57
CA ALA A 346 60.83 -31.59 -19.22
C ALA A 346 62.24 -30.90 -19.26
N ALA A 347 62.42 -29.93 -18.36
CA ALA A 347 63.70 -29.16 -18.37
C ALA A 347 64.10 -28.70 -16.93
N LEU A 348 63.77 -29.46 -15.92
CA LEU A 348 64.31 -29.24 -14.56
C LEU A 348 65.74 -29.78 -14.55
N PRO A 349 66.69 -29.01 -13.94
CA PRO A 349 68.05 -29.54 -13.78
C PRO A 349 68.04 -30.78 -12.87
N ASP A 350 68.84 -31.78 -13.20
CA ASP A 350 69.05 -32.95 -12.39
C ASP A 350 69.58 -32.60 -10.99
N GLY A 351 69.00 -33.16 -9.96
CA GLY A 351 69.44 -32.93 -8.62
C GLY A 351 68.36 -33.20 -7.56
N THR A 352 68.55 -32.60 -6.37
CA THR A 352 67.62 -32.68 -5.27
C THR A 352 66.99 -31.31 -4.98
N ALA A 353 65.71 -31.33 -4.69
CA ALA A 353 64.98 -30.12 -4.29
C ALA A 353 64.11 -30.39 -3.09
N SER A 354 63.60 -29.33 -2.45
CA SER A 354 62.61 -29.42 -1.36
C SER A 354 61.22 -29.29 -1.96
N LEU A 355 60.35 -30.24 -1.64
CA LEU A 355 58.96 -30.23 -2.10
C LEU A 355 58.04 -29.80 -0.94
N SER A 356 57.21 -28.81 -1.23
CA SER A 356 56.12 -28.45 -0.34
C SER A 356 54.78 -28.46 -1.07
N VAL A 357 53.71 -28.52 -0.32
CA VAL A 357 52.35 -28.51 -0.88
C VAL A 357 51.86 -27.07 -0.97
N GLY A 358 51.39 -26.72 -2.14
CA GLY A 358 50.87 -25.36 -2.37
C GLY A 358 49.54 -25.04 -1.66
N TYR A 359 49.02 -23.86 -1.96
CA TYR A 359 47.80 -23.28 -1.30
C TYR A 359 46.54 -24.14 -1.40
N ALA A 360 46.32 -24.92 -2.42
CA ALA A 360 45.27 -25.94 -2.54
C ALA A 360 45.61 -27.21 -1.72
N GLY A 361 46.62 -27.14 -0.88
CA GLY A 361 47.36 -28.21 -0.28
C GLY A 361 46.57 -29.08 0.68
N LEU A 362 47.28 -30.12 1.07
CA LEU A 362 46.73 -31.22 1.81
C LEU A 362 46.08 -30.79 3.12
N ARG A 363 44.84 -31.10 3.27
CA ARG A 363 44.08 -30.91 4.50
C ARG A 363 43.91 -32.20 5.24
N TYR A 364 44.08 -32.14 6.54
CA TYR A 364 43.99 -33.29 7.41
C TYR A 364 43.04 -33.00 8.56
N ARG A 365 42.12 -33.94 8.85
CA ARG A 365 41.25 -33.86 10.00
C ARG A 365 41.95 -34.49 11.22
N ILE A 366 41.97 -33.78 12.32
CA ILE A 366 42.47 -34.31 13.60
C ILE A 366 41.52 -35.42 14.09
N VAL A 367 42.03 -36.60 14.27
CA VAL A 367 41.30 -37.77 14.82
C VAL A 367 41.52 -37.87 16.32
N ALA A 368 42.73 -37.57 16.77
CA ALA A 368 43.07 -37.46 18.18
C ALA A 368 43.98 -36.26 18.42
N ALA A 369 43.77 -35.51 19.48
CA ALA A 369 44.51 -34.31 19.79
C ALA A 369 45.18 -34.41 21.17
N GLY A 370 46.48 -34.06 21.22
CA GLY A 370 47.25 -33.90 22.43
C GLY A 370 48.31 -32.79 22.26
N THR A 371 48.85 -32.27 23.35
CA THR A 371 49.83 -31.19 23.29
C THR A 371 51.21 -31.62 22.76
N SER A 372 51.55 -32.89 22.77
CA SER A 372 52.78 -33.44 22.23
C SER A 372 52.64 -34.23 20.95
N ALA A 373 51.42 -34.68 20.64
CA ALA A 373 51.11 -35.42 19.41
C ALA A 373 49.65 -35.28 18.98
N ILE A 374 49.44 -35.29 17.66
CA ILE A 374 48.09 -35.35 17.04
C ILE A 374 48.06 -36.52 16.07
N SER A 375 46.89 -37.21 15.97
CA SER A 375 46.62 -38.17 14.87
C SER A 375 45.68 -37.52 13.88
N VAL A 376 45.92 -37.76 12.59
CA VAL A 376 45.15 -37.09 11.51
C VAL A 376 44.72 -38.09 10.43
N GLU A 377 43.65 -37.75 9.71
CA GLU A 377 43.24 -38.40 8.49
C GLU A 377 43.22 -37.36 7.33
N ARG A 378 43.62 -37.78 6.15
CA ARG A 378 43.64 -36.88 4.99
C ARG A 378 42.27 -36.66 4.44
N LEU A 379 42.06 -35.41 3.97
CA LEU A 379 40.78 -35.01 3.34
C LEU A 379 40.98 -34.57 1.90
N THR A 380 39.94 -34.73 1.09
CA THR A 380 39.80 -34.08 -0.22
C THR A 380 39.52 -32.60 -0.07
N ASP A 381 39.58 -31.82 -1.16
CA ASP A 381 39.19 -30.41 -1.18
C ASP A 381 37.74 -30.16 -0.77
N ALA A 382 36.88 -31.15 -0.99
CA ALA A 382 35.48 -31.10 -0.56
C ALA A 382 35.27 -31.43 0.94
N GLY A 383 36.35 -31.70 1.70
CA GLY A 383 36.26 -32.04 3.14
C GLY A 383 35.81 -33.45 3.47
N ALA A 384 35.68 -34.34 2.48
CA ALA A 384 35.42 -35.74 2.67
C ALA A 384 36.75 -36.51 2.92
N PRO A 385 36.74 -37.68 3.61
CA PRO A 385 37.89 -38.53 3.63
C PRO A 385 38.40 -38.84 2.21
N ASP A 386 39.73 -38.87 2.07
CA ASP A 386 40.35 -39.04 0.74
C ASP A 386 39.91 -40.43 0.15
N PRO A 387 39.38 -40.46 -1.09
CA PRO A 387 38.92 -41.66 -1.74
C PRO A 387 40.10 -42.58 -2.18
N VAL A 388 41.32 -42.02 -2.31
CA VAL A 388 42.55 -42.79 -2.47
C VAL A 388 43.08 -43.08 -1.07
N ALA A 389 42.97 -44.33 -0.60
CA ALA A 389 43.38 -44.69 0.72
C ALA A 389 44.79 -44.15 1.06
N TRP A 390 44.82 -43.09 1.87
CA TRP A 390 46.08 -42.50 2.29
C TRP A 390 46.80 -43.47 3.24
N PRO A 391 48.08 -43.88 2.95
CA PRO A 391 48.76 -44.90 3.74
C PRO A 391 49.36 -44.36 5.05
N GLY A 392 49.31 -43.06 5.29
CA GLY A 392 49.97 -42.38 6.41
C GLY A 392 51.25 -41.69 5.95
N PHE A 393 51.86 -40.98 6.86
CA PHE A 393 53.17 -40.32 6.63
C PHE A 393 54.26 -41.40 6.64
N ASP A 394 55.29 -41.19 5.86
CA ASP A 394 56.57 -41.87 6.06
C ASP A 394 57.24 -41.41 7.36
N ASP A 395 58.14 -42.24 7.93
CA ASP A 395 58.87 -41.91 9.10
C ASP A 395 59.95 -40.84 8.75
N PHE A 396 59.73 -39.60 9.17
CA PHE A 396 60.71 -38.52 8.99
C PHE A 396 60.61 -37.44 10.03
N ASN A 397 61.72 -36.71 10.22
CA ASN A 397 61.79 -35.51 11.05
C ASN A 397 61.88 -34.26 10.18
N SER A 398 61.18 -33.21 10.51
CA SER A 398 61.26 -31.93 9.82
C SER A 398 61.38 -30.78 10.81
N THR A 399 62.31 -29.85 10.47
CA THR A 399 62.46 -28.54 11.13
C THR A 399 61.83 -27.43 10.29
N ASP A 400 61.45 -27.75 9.08
CA ASP A 400 60.94 -26.82 8.05
C ASP A 400 59.43 -27.01 7.83
N ALA A 401 58.82 -27.97 8.51
CA ALA A 401 57.39 -28.22 8.40
C ALA A 401 56.59 -27.07 9.06
N SER A 402 55.55 -26.66 8.43
CA SER A 402 54.52 -25.73 8.94
C SER A 402 53.21 -26.46 9.09
N ILE A 403 52.60 -26.35 10.28
CA ILE A 403 51.29 -26.93 10.59
C ILE A 403 50.40 -25.83 11.12
N SER A 404 49.31 -25.52 10.44
CA SER A 404 48.36 -24.48 10.84
C SER A 404 46.93 -24.99 10.79
N LEU A 405 46.02 -24.38 11.58
CA LEU A 405 44.62 -24.65 11.45
C LEU A 405 44.09 -24.15 10.09
N ASP A 406 43.35 -25.00 9.41
CA ASP A 406 42.61 -24.57 8.23
C ASP A 406 41.47 -23.61 8.62
N ALA A 407 41.31 -22.54 7.86
CA ALA A 407 40.29 -21.54 8.10
C ALA A 407 38.86 -22.14 8.11
N SER A 408 38.64 -23.26 7.42
CA SER A 408 37.37 -23.99 7.45
C SER A 408 37.08 -24.66 8.81
N THR A 409 38.06 -24.77 9.70
CA THR A 409 37.87 -25.31 11.05
C THR A 409 37.27 -24.29 12.01
N GLN A 410 37.30 -23.03 11.67
CA GLN A 410 36.76 -21.97 12.47
C GLN A 410 35.26 -21.92 12.28
N GLU A 411 34.56 -22.39 13.27
CA GLU A 411 33.12 -22.26 13.34
C GLU A 411 32.77 -20.85 13.82
N GLY A 412 31.87 -20.17 13.10
CA GLY A 412 31.32 -18.92 13.55
C GLY A 412 30.45 -19.07 14.79
N ASP A 413 30.23 -17.96 15.46
CA ASP A 413 29.28 -17.92 16.55
C ASP A 413 27.87 -18.14 16.00
N TRP A 414 27.04 -18.89 16.76
CA TRP A 414 25.65 -19.07 16.39
C TRP A 414 24.89 -17.76 16.54
N THR A 415 24.31 -17.27 15.47
CA THR A 415 23.33 -16.18 15.45
C THR A 415 21.94 -16.79 15.60
N GLY A 416 21.18 -16.32 16.56
CA GLY A 416 19.92 -16.93 16.99
C GLY A 416 20.09 -17.85 18.23
N PRO A 417 19.17 -18.75 18.53
CA PRO A 417 18.06 -19.17 17.67
C PRO A 417 16.87 -18.21 17.66
N PHE A 418 16.16 -18.15 16.54
CA PHE A 418 14.93 -17.38 16.36
C PHE A 418 13.79 -18.29 15.94
N MET A 419 12.56 -17.91 16.32
CA MET A 419 11.35 -18.64 15.92
C MET A 419 10.92 -18.18 14.53
N ALA A 420 10.76 -19.12 13.60
CA ALA A 420 10.27 -18.80 12.28
C ALA A 420 8.74 -18.63 12.20
N CYS A 421 8.01 -19.15 13.20
CA CYS A 421 6.55 -19.05 13.29
C CYS A 421 6.10 -18.28 14.52
N PRO A 422 4.94 -17.62 14.48
CA PRO A 422 4.29 -17.06 15.66
C PRO A 422 3.97 -18.13 16.72
N PRO A 423 3.66 -17.74 17.96
CA PRO A 423 3.14 -18.65 18.96
C PRO A 423 1.89 -19.39 18.47
N ASN A 424 1.84 -20.71 18.72
CA ASN A 424 0.74 -21.63 18.36
C ASN A 424 0.57 -21.91 16.85
N GLU A 425 1.45 -21.42 16.00
CA GLU A 425 1.48 -21.75 14.58
C GLU A 425 2.57 -22.77 14.28
N VAL A 426 2.36 -23.53 13.21
CA VAL A 426 3.31 -24.53 12.70
C VAL A 426 3.48 -24.38 11.20
N ALA A 427 4.65 -24.75 10.70
CA ALA A 427 4.98 -24.67 9.28
C ALA A 427 5.57 -25.97 8.76
N SER A 428 5.40 -26.22 7.48
CA SER A 428 6.06 -27.31 6.73
C SER A 428 7.19 -26.82 5.84
N HIS A 429 7.32 -25.51 5.66
CA HIS A 429 8.36 -24.88 4.84
C HIS A 429 8.94 -23.68 5.56
N ILE A 430 10.24 -23.52 5.46
CA ILE A 430 10.97 -22.32 5.89
C ILE A 430 11.84 -21.80 4.74
N GLU A 431 12.04 -20.50 4.75
CA GLU A 431 13.00 -19.81 3.88
C GLU A 431 13.90 -18.91 4.70
N TRP A 432 15.16 -18.81 4.28
CA TRP A 432 16.09 -17.85 4.85
C TRP A 432 16.87 -17.16 3.74
N ASP A 433 17.18 -15.89 3.98
CA ASP A 433 17.98 -15.08 3.05
C ASP A 433 19.38 -14.88 3.57
N VAL A 434 20.35 -15.08 2.70
CA VAL A 434 21.76 -14.78 2.95
C VAL A 434 22.19 -13.65 2.01
N MET A 435 22.80 -12.62 2.57
CA MET A 435 23.24 -11.46 1.80
C MET A 435 24.75 -11.25 1.96
N PHE A 436 25.37 -10.85 0.86
CA PHE A 436 26.74 -10.36 0.78
C PHE A 436 26.72 -8.87 0.43
N PRO A 437 26.72 -7.96 1.42
CA PRO A 437 26.52 -6.53 1.18
C PRO A 437 27.61 -5.87 0.33
N GLY A 438 28.82 -6.39 0.37
CA GLY A 438 29.95 -5.94 -0.45
C GLY A 438 30.23 -6.79 -1.68
N GLY A 439 29.39 -7.78 -1.95
CA GLY A 439 29.65 -8.83 -2.92
C GLY A 439 30.50 -9.97 -2.34
N LEU A 440 30.93 -10.89 -3.19
CA LEU A 440 31.76 -12.05 -2.85
C LEU A 440 32.88 -12.14 -3.87
N CYS A 441 34.11 -11.75 -3.49
CA CYS A 441 35.20 -11.57 -4.45
C CYS A 441 36.58 -11.49 -3.78
N GLY A 442 37.56 -12.13 -4.37
CA GLY A 442 38.96 -11.84 -4.15
C GLY A 442 39.51 -10.94 -5.25
N VAL A 443 40.42 -10.03 -4.95
CA VAL A 443 41.07 -9.15 -5.92
C VAL A 443 42.60 -9.27 -5.79
N ASP A 444 43.28 -9.62 -6.85
CA ASP A 444 44.72 -9.72 -6.83
C ASP A 444 45.42 -8.35 -6.85
N LYS A 445 46.74 -8.33 -6.66
CA LYS A 445 47.58 -7.11 -6.68
C LYS A 445 47.54 -6.34 -8.02
N LYS A 446 46.99 -6.94 -9.06
CA LYS A 446 46.81 -6.33 -10.38
C LYS A 446 45.36 -5.88 -10.62
N GLY A 447 44.51 -5.98 -9.62
CA GLY A 447 43.09 -5.62 -9.71
C GLY A 447 42.19 -6.66 -10.41
N ARG A 448 42.67 -7.86 -10.67
CA ARG A 448 41.85 -8.92 -11.27
C ARG A 448 41.02 -9.61 -10.21
N LYS A 449 39.77 -9.81 -10.52
CA LYS A 449 38.79 -10.48 -9.64
C LYS A 449 38.92 -11.99 -9.80
N TYR A 450 38.83 -12.70 -8.67
CA TYR A 450 38.75 -14.16 -8.65
C TYR A 450 37.65 -14.64 -7.70
N SER A 451 37.16 -15.86 -7.95
CA SER A 451 36.12 -16.44 -7.15
C SER A 451 36.64 -16.86 -5.77
N ILE A 452 35.86 -16.53 -4.77
CA ILE A 452 36.01 -17.03 -3.40
C ILE A 452 34.72 -17.67 -2.94
N SER A 453 34.76 -18.46 -1.86
CA SER A 453 33.61 -19.17 -1.35
C SER A 453 33.40 -18.88 0.14
N VAL A 454 32.15 -18.79 0.55
CA VAL A 454 31.73 -18.72 1.97
C VAL A 454 30.69 -19.82 2.19
N THR A 455 30.87 -20.59 3.25
CA THR A 455 29.92 -21.62 3.68
C THR A 455 29.13 -21.12 4.89
N VAL A 456 27.82 -21.33 4.85
CA VAL A 456 26.90 -21.03 5.96
C VAL A 456 26.25 -22.35 6.39
N GLU A 457 26.22 -22.58 7.68
CA GLU A 457 25.45 -23.65 8.29
C GLU A 457 24.18 -23.07 8.90
N MET A 458 23.03 -23.60 8.46
CA MET A 458 21.73 -23.38 9.08
C MET A 458 21.36 -24.59 9.89
N GLN A 459 20.89 -24.39 11.11
CA GLN A 459 20.34 -25.47 11.93
C GLN A 459 18.89 -25.13 12.30
N TYR A 460 18.07 -26.18 12.31
CA TYR A 460 16.69 -26.07 12.76
C TYR A 460 16.32 -27.23 13.69
N ARG A 461 15.32 -27.00 14.52
CA ARG A 461 14.67 -28.03 15.35
C ARG A 461 13.22 -27.63 15.62
N ASP A 462 12.42 -28.57 16.11
CA ASP A 462 11.10 -28.26 16.63
C ASP A 462 11.20 -27.67 18.04
N ALA A 463 10.75 -26.46 18.21
CA ALA A 463 10.73 -25.77 19.51
C ALA A 463 9.85 -26.46 20.55
N ALA A 464 8.81 -27.19 20.12
CA ALA A 464 7.91 -27.92 21.03
C ALA A 464 8.57 -29.14 21.69
N VAL A 465 9.54 -29.75 21.00
CA VAL A 465 10.17 -31.01 21.46
C VAL A 465 11.58 -30.79 22.02
N ALA A 466 12.20 -29.65 21.71
CA ALA A 466 13.58 -29.30 22.09
C ALA A 466 14.59 -30.45 21.78
N GLY A 467 14.44 -31.09 20.63
CA GLY A 467 15.28 -32.21 20.17
C GLY A 467 16.66 -31.79 19.68
N ALA A 468 17.36 -32.73 19.06
CA ALA A 468 18.63 -32.45 18.41
C ALA A 468 18.47 -31.48 17.21
N TRP A 469 19.48 -30.68 16.99
CA TRP A 469 19.55 -29.78 15.84
C TRP A 469 19.81 -30.58 14.55
N THR A 470 19.12 -30.20 13.48
CA THR A 470 19.37 -30.71 12.13
C THR A 470 20.08 -29.65 11.31
N SER A 471 21.22 -30.03 10.71
CA SER A 471 22.07 -29.08 9.94
C SER A 471 21.77 -29.11 8.45
N VAL A 472 21.84 -27.95 7.83
CA VAL A 472 21.82 -27.74 6.38
C VAL A 472 22.99 -26.81 6.03
N TRP A 473 23.81 -27.23 5.07
CA TRP A 473 25.01 -26.51 4.69
C TRP A 473 24.81 -25.93 3.29
N LYS A 474 25.20 -24.65 3.10
CA LYS A 474 25.17 -23.98 1.82
C LYS A 474 26.47 -23.25 1.57
N THR A 475 27.07 -23.46 0.41
CA THR A 475 28.30 -22.79 -0.01
C THR A 475 27.99 -21.86 -1.15
N TYR A 476 28.33 -20.60 -0.97
CA TYR A 476 28.17 -19.52 -1.93
C TYR A 476 29.53 -19.20 -2.54
N SER A 477 29.59 -19.02 -3.86
CA SER A 477 30.82 -18.69 -4.57
C SER A 477 30.59 -17.53 -5.51
N GLY A 478 31.54 -16.60 -5.59
CA GLY A 478 31.41 -15.42 -6.43
C GLY A 478 32.72 -14.72 -6.73
N ALA A 479 32.74 -13.95 -7.81
CA ALA A 479 33.84 -13.09 -8.23
C ALA A 479 33.33 -11.66 -8.52
N GLN A 480 32.34 -11.20 -7.76
CA GLN A 480 31.65 -9.92 -7.94
C GLN A 480 31.76 -9.05 -6.69
N VAL A 481 31.93 -7.76 -6.90
CA VAL A 481 31.99 -6.73 -5.86
C VAL A 481 30.61 -6.07 -5.60
N ASP A 482 29.63 -6.40 -6.44
CA ASP A 482 28.27 -5.93 -6.28
C ASP A 482 27.55 -6.74 -5.22
N GLN A 483 26.57 -6.14 -4.56
CA GLN A 483 25.75 -6.79 -3.55
C GLN A 483 25.05 -8.04 -4.11
N LEU A 484 25.08 -9.15 -3.38
CA LEU A 484 24.43 -10.41 -3.75
C LEU A 484 23.49 -10.86 -2.65
N GLY A 485 22.33 -11.39 -3.04
CA GLY A 485 21.35 -11.98 -2.12
C GLY A 485 20.91 -13.35 -2.60
N TYR A 486 20.68 -14.26 -1.69
CA TYR A 486 20.23 -15.62 -1.93
C TYR A 486 19.09 -15.98 -1.01
N THR A 487 18.02 -16.55 -1.54
CA THR A 487 16.96 -17.17 -0.76
C THR A 487 17.08 -18.68 -0.85
N GLU A 488 17.20 -19.32 0.30
CA GLU A 488 17.22 -20.77 0.43
C GLU A 488 15.88 -21.22 0.98
N SER A 489 15.35 -22.33 0.46
CA SER A 489 14.07 -22.91 0.86
C SER A 489 14.26 -24.33 1.37
N LEU A 490 13.54 -24.72 2.42
CA LEU A 490 13.58 -26.04 2.99
C LEU A 490 12.17 -26.54 3.33
N THR A 491 11.83 -27.70 2.79
CA THR A 491 10.65 -28.46 3.25
C THR A 491 11.03 -29.22 4.51
N LEU A 492 10.31 -28.98 5.60
CA LEU A 492 10.50 -29.65 6.87
C LEU A 492 9.90 -31.08 6.83
N PRO A 493 10.46 -32.02 7.59
CA PRO A 493 10.00 -33.40 7.57
C PRO A 493 8.58 -33.62 8.13
N SER A 494 8.08 -32.65 8.90
CA SER A 494 6.73 -32.63 9.45
C SER A 494 6.31 -31.20 9.75
N MET A 495 5.01 -30.98 9.97
CA MET A 495 4.52 -29.72 10.54
C MET A 495 5.11 -29.53 11.93
N MET A 496 5.84 -28.44 12.15
CA MET A 496 6.49 -28.11 13.41
C MET A 496 6.57 -26.60 13.60
N ARG A 497 6.91 -26.17 14.82
CA ARG A 497 7.28 -24.78 15.09
C ARG A 497 8.81 -24.65 15.00
N PRO A 498 9.37 -24.21 13.84
CA PRO A 498 10.80 -24.26 13.63
C PRO A 498 11.50 -23.15 14.42
N GLU A 499 12.49 -23.57 15.20
CA GLU A 499 13.50 -22.73 15.83
C GLU A 499 14.77 -22.83 14.96
N VAL A 500 15.30 -21.69 14.49
CA VAL A 500 16.36 -21.65 13.47
C VAL A 500 17.53 -20.81 13.96
N ARG A 501 18.76 -21.28 13.67
CA ARG A 501 20.00 -20.52 13.90
C ARG A 501 20.95 -20.68 12.73
N LEU A 502 21.74 -19.65 12.46
CA LEU A 502 22.76 -19.65 11.42
C LEU A 502 24.13 -19.34 11.98
N ARG A 503 25.16 -19.86 11.31
CA ARG A 503 26.55 -19.43 11.48
C ARG A 503 27.31 -19.50 10.16
N ARG A 504 28.35 -18.70 10.02
CA ARG A 504 29.34 -18.93 8.95
C ARG A 504 30.35 -20.00 9.37
N ILE A 505 30.89 -20.66 8.38
CA ILE A 505 32.02 -21.56 8.55
C ILE A 505 33.26 -20.85 7.97
N GLY A 506 34.32 -20.81 8.77
CA GLY A 506 35.54 -20.08 8.47
C GLY A 506 35.49 -18.60 8.89
N ALA A 507 36.65 -18.06 9.25
CA ALA A 507 36.80 -16.67 9.65
C ALA A 507 36.56 -15.73 8.47
N LYS A 508 36.04 -14.51 8.77
CA LYS A 508 36.08 -13.42 7.80
C LYS A 508 37.52 -13.02 7.52
N SER A 509 37.86 -12.80 6.26
CA SER A 509 39.22 -12.42 5.89
C SER A 509 39.57 -11.01 6.39
N ASP A 510 40.70 -10.85 7.01
CA ASP A 510 41.27 -9.53 7.39
C ASP A 510 41.90 -8.79 6.19
N SER A 511 42.05 -9.46 5.05
CA SER A 511 42.64 -8.87 3.86
C SER A 511 41.70 -7.88 3.21
N THR A 512 42.17 -6.65 2.97
CA THR A 512 41.46 -5.64 2.20
C THR A 512 41.22 -6.01 0.73
N GLN A 513 41.81 -7.10 0.26
CA GLN A 513 41.68 -7.64 -1.10
C GLN A 513 40.60 -8.73 -1.20
N ILE A 514 40.05 -9.16 -0.09
CA ILE A 514 39.00 -10.19 -0.03
C ILE A 514 37.72 -9.55 0.54
N ILE A 515 36.60 -9.78 -0.16
CA ILE A 515 35.28 -9.33 0.24
C ILE A 515 34.45 -10.59 0.47
N ASP A 516 34.24 -10.95 1.73
CA ASP A 516 33.58 -12.18 2.15
C ASP A 516 32.62 -12.00 3.33
N GLY A 517 32.24 -10.74 3.62
CA GLY A 517 31.24 -10.44 4.64
C GLY A 517 29.87 -11.02 4.26
N VAL A 518 29.23 -11.71 5.20
CA VAL A 518 27.95 -12.39 4.99
C VAL A 518 27.00 -12.04 6.13
N GLU A 519 25.73 -11.81 5.78
CA GLU A 519 24.66 -11.45 6.70
C GLU A 519 23.47 -12.40 6.55
N TRP A 520 22.82 -12.72 7.65
CA TRP A 520 21.50 -13.34 7.68
C TRP A 520 20.44 -12.26 7.50
N TYR A 521 19.80 -12.21 6.34
CA TYR A 521 18.97 -11.09 5.91
C TYR A 521 17.47 -11.30 6.13
N GLY A 522 16.99 -12.54 6.18
CA GLY A 522 15.59 -12.87 6.37
C GLY A 522 15.39 -14.29 6.88
N LEU A 523 14.33 -14.51 7.63
CA LEU A 523 13.83 -15.82 8.04
C LEU A 523 12.31 -15.81 7.92
N ARG A 524 11.75 -16.78 7.19
CA ARG A 524 10.31 -16.88 6.95
C ARG A 524 9.84 -18.30 7.12
N ALA A 525 8.57 -18.44 7.52
CA ALA A 525 7.86 -19.72 7.56
C ALA A 525 6.55 -19.60 6.80
N LYS A 526 6.22 -20.63 6.03
CA LYS A 526 4.97 -20.72 5.27
C LYS A 526 3.86 -21.23 6.18
N LEU A 527 2.88 -20.37 6.42
CA LEU A 527 1.67 -20.66 7.19
C LEU A 527 0.52 -21.07 6.28
N GLN A 528 -0.56 -21.54 6.89
CA GLN A 528 -1.77 -21.88 6.16
C GLN A 528 -2.52 -20.61 5.74
N ALA A 529 -2.72 -20.41 4.44
CA ALA A 529 -3.47 -19.30 3.87
C ALA A 529 -4.86 -19.76 3.38
N PRO A 530 -5.84 -18.83 3.31
CA PRO A 530 -7.10 -19.08 2.63
C PRO A 530 -6.90 -19.42 1.15
N THR A 531 -7.67 -20.38 0.64
CA THR A 531 -7.60 -20.79 -0.77
C THR A 531 -8.54 -20.00 -1.68
N ALA A 532 -9.40 -19.18 -1.11
CA ALA A 532 -10.30 -18.26 -1.81
C ALA A 532 -10.76 -17.18 -0.82
N TYR A 533 -11.18 -16.05 -1.34
CA TYR A 533 -11.77 -14.94 -0.56
C TYR A 533 -13.19 -14.69 -1.07
N GLU A 534 -14.16 -14.94 -0.21
CA GLU A 534 -15.56 -14.70 -0.52
C GLU A 534 -15.88 -13.19 -0.44
N GLY A 535 -16.69 -12.72 -1.34
CA GLY A 535 -17.23 -11.36 -1.33
C GLY A 535 -16.27 -10.24 -1.73
N VAL A 536 -14.99 -10.51 -2.02
CA VAL A 536 -13.98 -9.51 -2.41
C VAL A 536 -13.26 -9.89 -3.69
N THR A 537 -12.89 -8.89 -4.48
CA THR A 537 -11.96 -9.05 -5.61
C THR A 537 -10.54 -8.89 -5.10
N VAL A 538 -9.69 -9.83 -5.48
CA VAL A 538 -8.29 -9.92 -5.08
C VAL A 538 -7.38 -9.78 -6.29
N MET A 539 -6.26 -9.11 -6.11
CA MET A 539 -5.22 -8.98 -7.13
C MET A 539 -3.89 -9.52 -6.58
N ALA A 540 -3.36 -10.53 -7.24
CA ALA A 540 -2.01 -11.01 -7.03
C ALA A 540 -1.07 -10.19 -7.91
N VAL A 541 0.00 -9.67 -7.34
CA VAL A 541 1.01 -8.88 -8.06
C VAL A 541 2.38 -9.39 -7.69
N ARG A 542 3.23 -9.58 -8.70
CA ARG A 542 4.63 -9.96 -8.55
C ARG A 542 5.49 -8.95 -9.29
N VAL A 543 6.46 -8.34 -8.58
CA VAL A 543 7.31 -7.29 -9.15
C VAL A 543 8.78 -7.58 -8.83
N LYS A 544 9.64 -7.44 -9.85
CA LYS A 544 11.09 -7.58 -9.72
C LYS A 544 11.74 -6.24 -9.39
N GLY A 545 12.66 -6.23 -8.45
CA GLY A 545 13.53 -5.09 -8.17
C GLY A 545 14.43 -4.80 -9.39
N SER A 546 14.13 -3.73 -10.09
CA SER A 546 14.86 -3.34 -11.31
C SER A 546 15.18 -1.85 -11.30
N SER A 547 16.12 -1.42 -12.12
CA SER A 547 16.44 0.00 -12.29
C SER A 547 15.23 0.81 -12.79
N ARG A 548 14.31 0.17 -13.52
CA ARG A 548 13.05 0.79 -13.96
C ARG A 548 12.12 1.05 -12.80
N LEU A 549 12.00 0.09 -11.87
CA LEU A 549 11.20 0.24 -10.66
C LEU A 549 11.84 1.24 -9.68
N ALA A 550 13.17 1.18 -9.50
CA ALA A 550 13.91 2.09 -8.62
C ALA A 550 13.88 3.55 -9.11
N ALA A 551 13.65 3.79 -10.40
CA ALA A 551 13.48 5.12 -10.98
C ALA A 551 12.09 5.73 -10.69
N GLN A 552 11.12 4.95 -10.19
CA GLN A 552 9.82 5.46 -9.80
C GLN A 552 9.92 6.18 -8.45
N SER A 553 9.34 7.37 -8.36
CA SER A 553 9.29 8.16 -7.13
C SER A 553 8.43 7.49 -6.05
N GLU A 554 7.41 6.73 -6.47
CA GLU A 554 6.52 5.96 -5.60
C GLU A 554 6.34 4.54 -6.16
N GLN A 555 6.43 3.55 -5.28
CA GLN A 555 6.22 2.14 -5.62
C GLN A 555 4.85 1.62 -5.15
N LEU A 556 3.89 2.52 -5.06
CA LEU A 556 2.53 2.27 -4.63
C LEU A 556 1.73 1.63 -5.76
N ILE A 557 1.20 0.44 -5.53
CA ILE A 557 0.30 -0.22 -6.47
C ILE A 557 -1.08 0.41 -6.37
N SER A 558 -1.63 0.80 -7.51
CA SER A 558 -3.00 1.29 -7.63
C SER A 558 -3.68 0.69 -8.87
N ALA A 559 -5.02 0.70 -8.86
CA ALA A 559 -5.80 0.25 -10.00
C ALA A 559 -7.01 1.15 -10.21
N GLU A 560 -7.33 1.48 -11.47
CA GLU A 560 -8.63 2.03 -11.82
C GLU A 560 -9.59 0.88 -12.01
N VAL A 561 -10.63 0.85 -11.19
CA VAL A 561 -11.62 -0.24 -11.18
C VAL A 561 -13.00 0.29 -11.49
N THR A 562 -13.82 -0.52 -12.15
CA THR A 562 -15.24 -0.22 -12.38
C THR A 562 -16.07 -1.31 -11.71
N ARG A 563 -17.03 -0.90 -10.89
CA ARG A 563 -17.93 -1.82 -10.20
C ARG A 563 -18.75 -2.63 -11.19
N VAL A 564 -18.87 -3.93 -10.96
CA VAL A 564 -19.73 -4.84 -11.74
C VAL A 564 -20.99 -5.15 -10.94
N LEU A 565 -22.15 -4.80 -11.50
CA LEU A 565 -23.46 -5.00 -10.88
C LEU A 565 -24.48 -5.44 -11.93
N PRO A 566 -25.59 -6.10 -11.54
CA PRO A 566 -26.76 -6.23 -12.39
C PRO A 566 -27.32 -4.85 -12.75
N VAL A 567 -27.62 -4.61 -14.01
CA VAL A 567 -28.18 -3.36 -14.52
C VAL A 567 -29.65 -3.56 -14.88
N ARG A 568 -30.50 -2.58 -14.58
CA ARG A 568 -31.92 -2.62 -14.99
C ARG A 568 -32.05 -2.21 -16.45
N THR A 569 -32.82 -2.99 -17.17
CA THR A 569 -33.18 -2.73 -18.58
C THR A 569 -34.43 -1.87 -18.68
N GLY A 570 -34.67 -1.29 -19.83
CA GLY A 570 -35.83 -0.40 -20.03
C GLY A 570 -37.20 -1.08 -19.90
N ASP A 571 -37.25 -2.42 -19.89
CA ASP A 571 -38.47 -3.21 -19.63
C ASP A 571 -38.66 -3.57 -18.15
N GLY A 572 -37.76 -3.06 -17.26
CA GLY A 572 -37.85 -3.27 -15.84
C GLY A 572 -37.26 -4.60 -15.33
N THR A 573 -36.60 -5.36 -16.18
CA THR A 573 -35.89 -6.58 -15.79
C THR A 573 -34.44 -6.30 -15.40
N TRP A 574 -33.84 -7.24 -14.68
CA TRP A 574 -32.41 -7.17 -14.34
C TRP A 574 -31.61 -7.95 -15.37
N ASP A 575 -30.67 -7.30 -16.01
CA ASP A 575 -29.72 -7.88 -16.94
C ASP A 575 -28.53 -8.52 -16.23
N ILE A 576 -27.64 -9.14 -17.00
CA ILE A 576 -26.39 -9.74 -16.55
C ILE A 576 -25.53 -8.67 -15.86
N GLU A 577 -24.74 -9.10 -14.87
CA GLU A 577 -23.74 -8.25 -14.22
C GLU A 577 -22.79 -7.64 -15.27
N THR A 578 -22.73 -6.33 -15.33
CA THR A 578 -21.85 -5.56 -16.22
C THR A 578 -21.12 -4.46 -15.46
N PRO A 579 -19.95 -4.02 -15.92
CA PRO A 579 -19.31 -2.82 -15.38
C PRO A 579 -20.23 -1.62 -15.54
N THR A 580 -20.56 -0.96 -14.43
CA THR A 580 -21.49 0.16 -14.44
C THR A 580 -21.07 1.30 -13.51
N ARG A 581 -21.42 2.50 -13.92
CA ARG A 581 -21.32 3.74 -13.13
C ARG A 581 -22.73 4.29 -12.80
N ASP A 582 -23.78 3.57 -13.17
CA ASP A 582 -25.15 4.02 -13.05
C ASP A 582 -25.60 4.05 -11.58
N ILE A 583 -26.43 5.04 -11.27
CA ILE A 583 -26.90 5.31 -9.92
C ILE A 583 -27.87 4.21 -9.44
N VAL A 584 -28.87 3.83 -10.27
CA VAL A 584 -29.93 2.88 -9.89
C VAL A 584 -29.39 1.50 -9.51
N PRO A 585 -28.49 0.87 -10.28
CA PRO A 585 -27.90 -0.42 -9.90
C PRO A 585 -27.21 -0.39 -8.54
N PHE A 586 -26.49 0.70 -8.23
CA PHE A 586 -25.81 0.84 -6.97
C PHE A 586 -26.78 1.06 -5.80
N VAL A 587 -27.79 1.91 -5.97
CA VAL A 587 -28.85 2.12 -4.96
C VAL A 587 -29.56 0.80 -4.63
N ALA A 588 -29.94 0.04 -5.66
CA ALA A 588 -30.58 -1.27 -5.47
C ALA A 588 -29.68 -2.29 -4.79
N TYR A 589 -28.38 -2.31 -5.17
CA TYR A 589 -27.39 -3.17 -4.52
C TYR A 589 -27.26 -2.85 -3.01
N VAL A 590 -27.18 -1.58 -2.65
CA VAL A 590 -27.07 -1.16 -1.25
C VAL A 590 -28.34 -1.49 -0.47
N ALA A 591 -29.53 -1.21 -1.02
CA ALA A 591 -30.81 -1.54 -0.39
C ALA A 591 -30.95 -3.05 -0.16
N ARG A 592 -30.63 -3.88 -1.16
CA ARG A 592 -30.67 -5.34 -1.02
C ARG A 592 -29.66 -5.88 0.01
N SER A 593 -28.54 -5.21 0.19
CA SER A 593 -27.52 -5.62 1.16
C SER A 593 -28.01 -5.58 2.62
N ILE A 594 -29.08 -4.84 2.90
CA ILE A 594 -29.73 -4.74 4.21
C ILE A 594 -31.08 -5.46 4.26
N GLY A 595 -31.42 -6.25 3.24
CA GLY A 595 -32.58 -7.11 3.20
C GLY A 595 -33.82 -6.52 2.51
N TYR A 596 -33.72 -5.35 1.85
CA TYR A 596 -34.81 -4.83 1.03
C TYR A 596 -34.95 -5.67 -0.25
N THR A 597 -36.17 -5.79 -0.71
CA THR A 597 -36.51 -6.44 -1.96
C THR A 597 -36.87 -5.39 -3.01
N ASP A 598 -37.09 -5.81 -4.24
CA ASP A 598 -37.50 -4.91 -5.31
C ASP A 598 -38.88 -4.26 -5.05
N ASP A 599 -39.74 -4.90 -4.25
CA ASP A 599 -41.04 -4.34 -3.86
C ASP A 599 -40.92 -3.17 -2.85
N ASP A 600 -39.79 -3.09 -2.16
CA ASP A 600 -39.50 -2.02 -1.20
C ASP A 600 -38.89 -0.77 -1.86
N LEU A 601 -38.59 -0.86 -3.19
CA LEU A 601 -38.06 0.25 -3.97
C LEU A 601 -39.12 0.75 -4.98
N ASP A 602 -39.20 2.06 -5.14
CA ASP A 602 -40.04 2.68 -6.16
C ASP A 602 -39.34 2.71 -7.52
N PHE A 603 -39.33 1.55 -8.20
CA PHE A 603 -38.69 1.44 -9.49
C PHE A 603 -39.40 2.24 -10.60
N ALA A 604 -40.66 2.64 -10.42
CA ALA A 604 -41.31 3.49 -11.38
C ALA A 604 -40.56 4.85 -11.49
N GLU A 605 -40.25 5.44 -10.34
CA GLU A 605 -39.50 6.68 -10.31
C GLU A 605 -37.98 6.48 -10.53
N LEU A 606 -37.39 5.44 -9.94
CA LEU A 606 -35.95 5.17 -10.12
C LEU A 606 -35.58 4.86 -11.57
N ASP A 607 -36.40 4.09 -12.29
CA ASP A 607 -36.18 3.79 -13.71
C ASP A 607 -36.37 5.05 -14.58
N ARG A 608 -37.38 5.89 -14.27
CA ARG A 608 -37.57 7.18 -14.94
C ARG A 608 -36.32 8.08 -14.77
N LEU A 609 -35.84 8.21 -13.52
CA LEU A 609 -34.66 9.00 -13.23
C LEU A 609 -33.39 8.35 -13.83
N GLY A 610 -33.30 7.03 -13.81
CA GLY A 610 -32.18 6.29 -14.42
C GLY A 610 -32.05 6.59 -15.93
N ALA A 611 -33.15 6.61 -16.65
CA ALA A 611 -33.18 7.00 -18.07
C ALA A 611 -32.75 8.46 -18.27
N LEU A 612 -33.20 9.37 -17.41
CA LEU A 612 -32.78 10.77 -17.43
C LEU A 612 -31.29 10.91 -17.15
N TRP A 613 -30.76 10.24 -16.12
CA TRP A 613 -29.35 10.26 -15.76
C TRP A 613 -28.47 9.71 -16.88
N ALA A 614 -28.89 8.60 -17.51
CA ALA A 614 -28.19 8.05 -18.67
C ALA A 614 -28.12 9.05 -19.82
N GLN A 615 -29.24 9.74 -20.15
CA GLN A 615 -29.27 10.77 -21.18
C GLN A 615 -28.33 11.96 -20.86
N ARG A 616 -28.20 12.31 -19.59
CA ARG A 616 -27.37 13.44 -19.13
C ARG A 616 -25.92 13.05 -18.88
N GLY A 617 -25.59 11.76 -18.84
CA GLY A 617 -24.29 11.25 -18.43
C GLY A 617 -24.03 11.42 -16.93
N ASP A 618 -25.08 11.41 -16.11
CA ASP A 618 -24.97 11.49 -14.65
C ASP A 618 -24.62 10.10 -14.11
N THR A 619 -23.44 10.00 -13.45
CA THR A 619 -22.89 8.75 -12.91
C THR A 619 -22.52 8.92 -11.45
N PHE A 620 -22.28 7.82 -10.76
CA PHE A 620 -21.83 7.84 -9.37
C PHE A 620 -20.53 7.05 -9.19
N ASP A 621 -19.47 7.73 -8.73
CA ASP A 621 -18.10 7.20 -8.65
C ASP A 621 -17.50 7.51 -7.28
N MET A 622 -17.61 6.60 -6.33
CA MET A 622 -17.16 6.83 -4.95
C MET A 622 -16.53 5.59 -4.33
N ALA A 623 -15.59 5.80 -3.41
CA ALA A 623 -15.03 4.74 -2.58
C ALA A 623 -15.29 5.06 -1.11
N TYR A 624 -15.86 4.11 -0.37
CA TYR A 624 -16.08 4.17 1.06
C TYR A 624 -15.02 3.32 1.76
N GLU A 625 -14.18 3.97 2.55
CA GLU A 625 -13.09 3.33 3.31
C GLU A 625 -13.34 3.29 4.82
N SER A 626 -14.44 3.86 5.25
CA SER A 626 -14.90 3.89 6.65
C SER A 626 -16.36 3.50 6.75
N ALA A 627 -16.80 3.17 7.96
CA ALA A 627 -18.20 2.85 8.22
C ALA A 627 -19.10 4.05 7.89
N SER A 628 -20.13 3.82 7.08
CA SER A 628 -21.12 4.80 6.67
C SER A 628 -22.51 4.21 6.79
N THR A 629 -23.51 5.05 7.07
CA THR A 629 -24.89 4.58 7.13
C THR A 629 -25.44 4.35 5.72
N VAL A 630 -26.34 3.39 5.58
CA VAL A 630 -27.03 3.10 4.30
C VAL A 630 -27.73 4.34 3.76
N LYS A 631 -28.38 5.13 4.64
CA LYS A 631 -29.02 6.39 4.27
C LYS A 631 -28.04 7.38 3.64
N GLN A 632 -26.83 7.51 4.20
CA GLN A 632 -25.79 8.38 3.63
C GLN A 632 -25.31 7.87 2.27
N ILE A 633 -25.05 6.56 2.15
CA ILE A 633 -24.55 5.96 0.90
C ILE A 633 -25.55 6.15 -0.25
N ILE A 634 -26.84 5.81 0.00
CA ILE A 634 -27.91 6.01 -1.00
C ILE A 634 -28.11 7.50 -1.26
N GLY A 635 -28.09 8.34 -0.23
CA GLY A 635 -28.21 9.80 -0.38
C GLY A 635 -27.10 10.39 -1.26
N HIS A 636 -25.81 9.98 -1.08
CA HIS A 636 -24.71 10.41 -1.94
C HIS A 636 -24.92 9.98 -3.41
N ALA A 637 -25.37 8.72 -3.60
CA ALA A 637 -25.63 8.21 -4.95
C ALA A 637 -26.72 9.02 -5.67
N LEU A 638 -27.83 9.30 -4.99
CA LEU A 638 -28.92 10.08 -5.55
C LEU A 638 -28.53 11.55 -5.79
N LYS A 639 -27.78 12.16 -4.86
CA LYS A 639 -27.28 13.53 -5.02
C LYS A 639 -26.36 13.72 -6.22
N ALA A 640 -25.60 12.68 -6.60
CA ALA A 640 -24.82 12.73 -7.83
C ALA A 640 -25.70 12.87 -9.09
N GLY A 641 -26.99 12.46 -9.02
CA GLY A 641 -28.01 12.69 -10.03
C GLY A 641 -28.91 13.91 -9.77
N PHE A 642 -28.56 14.75 -8.78
CA PHE A 642 -29.35 15.92 -8.34
C PHE A 642 -30.72 15.54 -7.76
N ALA A 643 -30.77 14.39 -7.07
CA ALA A 643 -31.97 13.90 -6.38
C ALA A 643 -31.70 13.65 -4.90
N ASP A 644 -32.73 13.67 -4.12
CA ASP A 644 -32.69 13.36 -2.69
C ASP A 644 -33.46 12.07 -2.38
N LEU A 645 -33.00 11.37 -1.33
CA LEU A 645 -33.67 10.18 -0.85
C LEU A 645 -35.01 10.55 -0.19
N THR A 646 -36.09 9.91 -0.60
CA THR A 646 -37.38 10.01 0.01
C THR A 646 -38.02 8.63 0.24
N ILE A 647 -39.01 8.58 1.06
CA ILE A 647 -39.85 7.40 1.26
C ILE A 647 -41.24 7.75 0.78
N GLU A 648 -41.73 7.11 -0.26
CA GLU A 648 -43.04 7.32 -0.80
C GLU A 648 -43.91 6.04 -0.66
N ARG A 649 -45.04 6.16 0.03
CA ARG A 649 -45.96 5.02 0.29
C ARG A 649 -45.25 3.78 0.86
N GLY A 650 -44.27 4.00 1.75
CA GLY A 650 -43.49 2.92 2.37
C GLY A 650 -42.37 2.34 1.51
N ARG A 651 -42.12 2.86 0.31
CA ARG A 651 -41.04 2.47 -0.56
C ARG A 651 -39.94 3.50 -0.60
N LEU A 652 -38.72 3.04 -0.70
CA LEU A 652 -37.56 3.88 -0.95
C LEU A 652 -37.68 4.48 -2.35
N SER A 653 -37.72 5.78 -2.45
CA SER A 653 -37.88 6.54 -3.69
C SER A 653 -36.87 7.68 -3.77
N ALA A 654 -36.88 8.41 -4.86
CA ALA A 654 -36.02 9.55 -5.08
C ALA A 654 -36.82 10.76 -5.56
N ALA A 655 -36.57 11.92 -5.02
CA ALA A 655 -37.16 13.17 -5.48
C ALA A 655 -36.08 14.03 -6.12
N ARG A 656 -36.26 14.30 -7.42
CA ARG A 656 -35.37 15.17 -8.16
C ARG A 656 -35.97 16.55 -8.34
N ASP A 657 -35.17 17.58 -7.99
CA ASP A 657 -35.50 18.95 -8.31
C ASP A 657 -35.27 19.20 -9.80
N GLU A 658 -36.33 19.34 -10.58
CA GLU A 658 -36.29 19.44 -12.03
C GLU A 658 -37.37 20.42 -12.59
N ILE A 659 -37.18 20.81 -13.85
CA ILE A 659 -38.12 21.70 -14.52
C ILE A 659 -39.51 21.03 -14.63
N ARG A 660 -40.57 21.77 -14.32
CA ARG A 660 -41.97 21.26 -14.27
C ARG A 660 -42.83 21.69 -15.43
N ASP A 661 -42.47 22.75 -16.14
CA ASP A 661 -43.31 23.37 -17.18
C ASP A 661 -42.71 23.20 -18.59
N ALA A 662 -41.91 22.16 -18.84
CA ALA A 662 -41.30 21.97 -20.16
C ALA A 662 -42.35 21.34 -21.12
N PRO A 663 -42.62 21.98 -22.27
CA PRO A 663 -43.65 21.48 -23.24
C PRO A 663 -43.29 20.13 -23.85
N GLU A 664 -42.05 19.70 -23.77
CA GLU A 664 -41.53 18.45 -24.35
C GLU A 664 -41.53 17.27 -23.37
N GLN A 665 -42.02 17.43 -22.14
CA GLN A 665 -42.05 16.34 -21.16
C GLN A 665 -43.12 15.34 -21.51
N THR A 666 -42.71 14.09 -21.76
CA THR A 666 -43.61 12.94 -21.94
C THR A 666 -44.28 12.49 -20.63
N PHE A 667 -43.86 13.00 -19.51
CA PHE A 667 -44.36 12.74 -18.17
C PHE A 667 -44.66 14.07 -17.49
N ALA A 668 -45.95 14.36 -17.25
CA ALA A 668 -46.34 15.50 -16.44
C ALA A 668 -46.21 15.11 -14.93
N PRO A 669 -45.29 15.73 -14.16
CA PRO A 669 -45.27 15.48 -12.74
C PRO A 669 -46.59 15.86 -12.10
N LYS A 670 -46.98 15.08 -11.07
CA LYS A 670 -48.14 15.40 -10.26
C LYS A 670 -48.01 16.83 -9.69
N THR A 671 -49.02 17.65 -9.93
CA THR A 671 -49.06 19.05 -9.42
C THR A 671 -50.15 19.11 -8.38
N ASP A 672 -49.84 19.57 -7.19
CA ASP A 672 -50.79 19.69 -6.10
C ASP A 672 -51.38 21.11 -6.06
N LEU A 673 -52.56 21.28 -5.51
CA LEU A 673 -53.25 22.57 -5.37
C LEU A 673 -53.64 22.79 -3.91
N TYR A 674 -53.13 23.89 -3.38
CA TYR A 674 -53.49 24.35 -2.03
C TYR A 674 -54.16 25.71 -2.11
N THR A 675 -55.38 25.76 -1.54
CA THR A 675 -56.21 26.95 -1.53
C THR A 675 -56.58 27.29 -0.07
N PRO A 676 -57.02 28.51 0.22
CA PRO A 676 -57.48 28.87 1.57
C PRO A 676 -58.57 27.96 2.14
N GLN A 677 -59.39 27.29 1.28
CA GLN A 677 -60.41 26.35 1.75
C GLN A 677 -59.85 25.08 2.40
N ASN A 678 -58.66 24.62 1.97
CA ASN A 678 -58.01 23.44 2.55
C ASN A 678 -56.87 23.78 3.49
N MET A 679 -56.63 25.05 3.77
CA MET A 679 -55.68 25.51 4.78
C MET A 679 -56.38 25.68 6.14
N THR A 680 -55.74 25.16 7.19
CA THR A 680 -56.18 25.34 8.60
C THR A 680 -55.52 26.53 9.28
N GLU A 681 -54.42 27.03 8.70
CA GLU A 681 -53.72 28.25 9.10
C GLU A 681 -53.48 29.12 7.86
N GLU A 682 -53.41 30.46 8.05
CA GLU A 682 -53.11 31.39 6.96
C GLU A 682 -51.75 31.11 6.32
N LEU A 683 -51.61 31.36 5.00
CA LEU A 683 -50.37 31.25 4.29
C LEU A 683 -49.39 32.34 4.74
N GLU A 684 -48.32 31.90 5.39
CA GLU A 684 -47.18 32.77 5.69
C GLU A 684 -46.22 32.82 4.49
N ARG A 685 -45.79 34.03 4.14
CA ARG A 685 -44.85 34.27 3.03
C ARG A 685 -43.70 35.14 3.47
N ASP A 686 -42.51 34.59 3.48
CA ASP A 686 -41.30 35.29 3.85
C ASP A 686 -40.44 35.55 2.62
N PHE A 687 -40.06 36.83 2.40
CA PHE A 687 -39.17 37.20 1.34
C PHE A 687 -37.76 37.54 1.85
N SER A 688 -36.80 36.75 1.43
CA SER A 688 -35.37 37.00 1.70
C SER A 688 -34.87 38.10 0.75
N ALA A 689 -34.76 39.36 1.23
CA ALA A 689 -34.26 40.44 0.44
C ALA A 689 -32.75 40.24 0.12
N VAL A 690 -32.31 40.76 -1.06
CA VAL A 690 -30.90 40.72 -1.45
C VAL A 690 -30.11 41.65 -0.52
N GLY A 691 -29.11 41.05 0.19
CA GLY A 691 -28.27 41.74 1.15
C GLY A 691 -26.77 41.59 0.89
N PRO A 692 -25.97 42.41 1.58
CA PRO A 692 -24.49 42.33 1.45
C PRO A 692 -23.92 40.99 1.99
N ASP A 693 -24.70 40.28 2.78
CA ASP A 693 -24.32 38.98 3.37
C ASP A 693 -24.80 37.77 2.57
N ASP A 694 -25.38 37.99 1.39
CA ASP A 694 -25.73 36.88 0.50
C ASP A 694 -24.51 36.27 -0.16
N PHE A 695 -24.62 34.95 -0.47
CA PHE A 695 -23.62 34.30 -1.29
C PHE A 695 -23.62 34.86 -2.73
N ASP A 696 -22.44 35.28 -3.19
CA ASP A 696 -22.18 35.71 -4.56
C ASP A 696 -21.26 34.78 -5.34
N GLY A 697 -21.22 33.53 -4.92
CA GLY A 697 -20.50 32.45 -5.58
C GLY A 697 -20.69 31.14 -4.87
N VAL A 698 -20.36 30.05 -5.58
CA VAL A 698 -20.27 28.70 -5.05
C VAL A 698 -18.97 28.09 -5.54
N ASP A 699 -18.20 27.48 -4.66
CA ASP A 699 -17.02 26.68 -4.99
C ASP A 699 -17.35 25.23 -4.71
N VAL A 700 -17.14 24.37 -5.71
CA VAL A 700 -17.45 22.96 -5.60
C VAL A 700 -16.16 22.15 -5.66
N GLU A 701 -15.87 21.46 -4.56
CA GLU A 701 -14.79 20.48 -4.50
C GLU A 701 -15.29 19.14 -5.06
N TYR A 702 -14.52 18.55 -5.95
CA TYR A 702 -14.81 17.26 -6.55
C TYR A 702 -13.51 16.48 -6.81
N VAL A 703 -13.59 15.19 -7.07
CA VAL A 703 -12.43 14.39 -7.48
C VAL A 703 -12.43 14.24 -8.99
N ASP A 704 -11.41 14.76 -9.65
CA ASP A 704 -11.32 14.67 -11.12
C ASP A 704 -10.99 13.26 -11.59
N GLU A 705 -11.73 12.72 -12.57
CA GLU A 705 -11.57 11.34 -13.07
C GLU A 705 -10.30 11.12 -13.91
N THR A 706 -9.58 12.18 -14.25
CA THR A 706 -8.34 12.12 -15.02
C THR A 706 -7.12 12.07 -14.10
N THR A 707 -7.10 12.94 -13.11
CA THR A 707 -6.00 13.08 -12.16
C THR A 707 -6.20 12.27 -10.88
N TRP A 708 -7.46 11.95 -10.54
CA TRP A 708 -7.89 11.36 -9.27
C TRP A 708 -7.52 12.22 -8.05
N ALA A 709 -7.25 13.49 -8.28
CA ALA A 709 -7.01 14.49 -7.24
C ALA A 709 -8.29 15.26 -6.93
N VAL A 710 -8.33 15.85 -5.73
CA VAL A 710 -9.38 16.79 -5.36
C VAL A 710 -9.11 18.10 -6.07
N GLU A 711 -10.08 18.57 -6.83
CA GLU A 711 -10.04 19.85 -7.55
C GLU A 711 -11.25 20.71 -7.15
N THR A 712 -11.14 21.99 -7.35
CA THR A 712 -12.22 22.96 -7.08
C THR A 712 -12.65 23.63 -8.38
N VAL A 713 -13.96 23.68 -8.60
CA VAL A 713 -14.54 24.44 -9.69
C VAL A 713 -15.35 25.62 -9.16
N GLU A 714 -15.05 26.80 -9.69
CA GLU A 714 -15.74 28.03 -9.31
C GLU A 714 -17.03 28.22 -10.14
N CYS A 715 -18.11 28.54 -9.44
CA CYS A 715 -19.42 28.76 -10.01
C CYS A 715 -19.83 30.23 -9.75
N ARG A 716 -19.77 31.04 -10.79
CA ARG A 716 -20.03 32.48 -10.74
C ARG A 716 -21.01 32.89 -11.83
N LEU A 717 -21.92 33.79 -11.50
CA LEU A 717 -22.77 34.52 -12.49
C LEU A 717 -22.08 35.80 -12.97
N PRO A 718 -22.48 36.34 -14.13
CA PRO A 718 -22.00 37.63 -14.55
C PRO A 718 -22.29 38.70 -13.48
N GLY A 719 -21.24 39.33 -12.98
CA GLY A 719 -21.30 40.33 -11.92
C GLY A 719 -21.01 39.81 -10.51
N ASP A 720 -20.86 38.51 -10.31
CA ASP A 720 -20.38 37.97 -9.05
C ASP A 720 -18.88 38.30 -8.91
N ILE A 721 -18.48 38.69 -7.70
CA ILE A 721 -17.10 39.06 -7.37
C ILE A 721 -16.45 38.09 -6.38
N GLY A 722 -17.19 37.10 -5.90
CA GLY A 722 -16.71 36.08 -4.95
C GLY A 722 -16.46 36.64 -3.56
N ARG A 723 -17.21 37.62 -3.13
CA ARG A 723 -17.06 38.22 -1.79
C ARG A 723 -17.45 37.27 -0.68
N LYS A 724 -18.52 36.52 -0.86
CA LYS A 724 -19.00 35.47 0.05
C LYS A 724 -19.36 34.25 -0.76
N VAL A 725 -18.52 33.22 -0.63
CA VAL A 725 -18.63 31.99 -1.42
C VAL A 725 -19.09 30.85 -0.56
N GLU A 726 -20.10 30.14 -0.99
CA GLU A 726 -20.48 28.86 -0.40
C GLU A 726 -19.55 27.76 -0.91
N LYS A 727 -19.09 26.88 -0.01
CA LYS A 727 -18.29 25.71 -0.35
C LYS A 727 -19.14 24.45 -0.32
N LEU A 728 -19.12 23.71 -1.40
CA LEU A 728 -19.82 22.44 -1.55
C LEU A 728 -18.82 21.32 -1.88
N THR A 729 -19.10 20.13 -1.42
CA THR A 729 -18.39 18.91 -1.85
C THR A 729 -19.33 18.09 -2.73
N ALA A 730 -18.88 17.80 -3.95
CA ALA A 730 -19.64 16.97 -4.90
C ALA A 730 -19.28 15.50 -4.71
N GLU A 731 -19.91 14.85 -3.74
CA GLU A 731 -19.68 13.46 -3.41
C GLU A 731 -20.02 12.54 -4.59
N GLY A 732 -19.05 11.73 -5.03
CA GLY A 732 -19.24 10.78 -6.12
C GLY A 732 -19.42 11.38 -7.53
N ILE A 733 -19.20 12.67 -7.71
CA ILE A 733 -19.13 13.32 -9.01
C ILE A 733 -17.65 13.48 -9.38
N THR A 734 -17.26 12.91 -10.51
CA THR A 734 -15.85 12.94 -10.98
C THR A 734 -15.65 13.78 -12.23
N SER A 735 -16.66 14.45 -12.71
CA SER A 735 -16.63 15.33 -13.89
C SER A 735 -16.68 16.79 -13.48
N ARG A 736 -15.70 17.60 -13.93
CA ARG A 736 -15.67 19.05 -13.73
C ARG A 736 -16.95 19.74 -14.19
N THR A 737 -17.49 19.36 -15.34
CA THR A 737 -18.73 19.93 -15.86
C THR A 737 -19.94 19.60 -14.98
N ARG A 738 -20.05 18.38 -14.44
CA ARG A 738 -21.15 18.02 -13.54
C ARG A 738 -21.01 18.71 -12.17
N ALA A 739 -19.82 18.80 -11.63
CA ALA A 739 -19.54 19.56 -10.39
C ALA A 739 -19.90 21.03 -10.58
N TRP A 740 -19.55 21.62 -11.72
CA TRP A 740 -19.92 23.00 -12.07
C TRP A 740 -21.44 23.17 -12.21
N ARG A 741 -22.15 22.25 -12.86
CA ARG A 741 -23.62 22.29 -12.97
C ARG A 741 -24.29 22.27 -11.59
N LEU A 742 -23.79 21.44 -10.66
CA LEU A 742 -24.25 21.38 -9.28
C LEU A 742 -24.08 22.74 -8.59
N GLY A 743 -22.92 23.33 -8.68
CA GLY A 743 -22.64 24.65 -8.08
C GLY A 743 -23.41 25.79 -8.72
N MET A 744 -23.57 25.79 -10.05
CA MET A 744 -24.39 26.78 -10.75
C MET A 744 -25.86 26.68 -10.37
N ARG A 745 -26.38 25.46 -10.22
CA ARG A 745 -27.74 25.24 -9.73
C ARG A 745 -27.95 25.84 -8.32
N GLN A 746 -27.02 25.60 -7.41
CA GLN A 746 -27.02 26.17 -6.06
C GLN A 746 -26.94 27.72 -6.12
N ARG A 747 -26.04 28.25 -6.95
CA ARG A 747 -25.90 29.69 -7.14
C ARG A 747 -27.17 30.33 -7.72
N MET A 748 -27.85 29.67 -8.66
CA MET A 748 -29.10 30.12 -9.21
C MET A 748 -30.22 30.01 -8.17
N ALA A 749 -30.23 28.98 -7.34
CA ALA A 749 -31.18 28.88 -6.22
C ALA A 749 -31.03 30.06 -5.23
N HIS A 750 -29.79 30.44 -4.85
CA HIS A 750 -29.54 31.62 -4.01
C HIS A 750 -30.12 32.92 -4.63
N LYS A 751 -30.09 33.03 -5.95
CA LYS A 751 -30.56 34.22 -6.64
C LYS A 751 -32.06 34.25 -6.81
N HIS A 752 -32.71 33.12 -7.12
CA HIS A 752 -34.09 33.10 -7.60
C HIS A 752 -35.08 32.46 -6.60
N ARG A 753 -34.62 31.62 -5.68
CA ARG A 753 -35.47 31.05 -4.62
C ARG A 753 -35.40 31.91 -3.37
N ARG A 754 -36.17 33.02 -3.41
CA ARG A 754 -36.16 34.04 -2.35
C ARG A 754 -37.41 34.07 -1.49
N TRP A 755 -38.45 33.31 -1.89
CA TRP A 755 -39.68 33.20 -1.15
C TRP A 755 -39.75 31.87 -0.44
N ALA A 756 -40.02 31.90 0.85
CA ALA A 756 -40.45 30.76 1.65
C ALA A 756 -41.91 30.85 1.93
N TYR A 757 -42.58 29.74 1.89
CA TYR A 757 -43.99 29.60 2.14
C TYR A 757 -44.22 28.62 3.30
N ARG A 758 -45.15 28.92 4.20
CA ARG A 758 -45.59 28.02 5.26
C ARG A 758 -47.10 28.10 5.40
N TRP A 759 -47.76 26.96 5.52
CA TRP A 759 -49.19 26.83 5.80
C TRP A 759 -49.44 25.52 6.54
N ALA A 760 -50.63 25.37 7.09
CA ALA A 760 -51.10 24.10 7.63
C ALA A 760 -52.34 23.62 6.90
N THR A 761 -52.53 22.32 6.87
CA THR A 761 -53.71 21.68 6.29
C THR A 761 -54.20 20.60 7.24
N GLU A 762 -55.31 19.96 6.93
CA GLU A 762 -55.65 18.66 7.49
C GLU A 762 -54.65 17.61 6.96
N LEU A 763 -54.93 16.32 7.11
CA LEU A 763 -54.03 15.24 6.72
C LEU A 763 -53.83 15.12 5.17
N ASP A 764 -54.58 15.86 4.39
CA ASP A 764 -54.54 15.84 2.92
C ASP A 764 -53.15 16.21 2.36
N ALA A 765 -52.36 17.06 3.07
CA ALA A 765 -51.00 17.37 2.69
C ALA A 765 -50.06 16.13 2.65
N LEU A 766 -50.42 15.05 3.38
CA LEU A 766 -49.66 13.81 3.35
C LEU A 766 -49.74 13.08 1.99
N ASN A 767 -50.61 13.52 1.06
CA ASN A 767 -50.62 13.04 -0.32
C ASN A 767 -49.49 13.66 -1.16
N SER A 768 -48.90 14.77 -0.73
CA SER A 768 -47.75 15.39 -1.31
C SER A 768 -46.46 14.83 -0.71
N GLY A 769 -45.35 14.94 -1.44
CA GLY A 769 -44.04 14.50 -1.02
C GLY A 769 -42.99 15.63 -1.03
N PHE A 770 -41.77 15.32 -0.64
CA PHE A 770 -40.64 16.22 -0.75
C PHE A 770 -40.37 16.56 -2.25
N MET A 771 -40.16 17.83 -2.54
CA MET A 771 -40.02 18.40 -3.89
C MET A 771 -41.27 18.24 -4.78
N SER A 772 -42.45 17.90 -4.23
CA SER A 772 -43.71 18.01 -4.96
C SER A 772 -43.92 19.46 -5.43
N PHE A 773 -44.26 19.58 -6.70
CA PHE A 773 -44.63 20.87 -7.26
C PHE A 773 -46.07 21.18 -6.95
N CYS A 774 -46.35 22.36 -6.41
CA CYS A 774 -47.67 22.77 -6.08
C CYS A 774 -47.96 24.22 -6.47
N HIS A 775 -49.23 24.50 -6.65
CA HIS A 775 -49.74 25.84 -6.70
C HIS A 775 -50.40 26.18 -5.38
N VAL A 776 -50.00 27.28 -4.78
CA VAL A 776 -50.55 27.73 -3.50
C VAL A 776 -51.08 29.14 -3.68
N ALA A 777 -52.12 29.50 -2.97
CA ALA A 777 -52.67 30.83 -2.96
C ALA A 777 -53.20 31.21 -1.60
N ASP A 778 -53.26 32.52 -1.36
CA ASP A 778 -53.96 33.15 -0.24
C ASP A 778 -55.11 34.04 -0.80
N ASP A 779 -55.91 34.59 0.09
CA ASP A 779 -57.02 35.48 -0.26
C ASP A 779 -56.62 36.94 -0.42
N VAL A 780 -55.33 37.24 -0.75
CA VAL A 780 -54.86 38.58 -0.97
C VAL A 780 -55.50 39.17 -2.23
N PRO A 781 -56.21 40.31 -2.16
CA PRO A 781 -56.87 40.93 -3.31
C PRO A 781 -55.92 41.19 -4.48
N GLY A 782 -56.34 40.83 -5.68
CA GLY A 782 -55.58 40.98 -6.93
C GLY A 782 -54.67 39.84 -7.30
N TYR A 783 -54.64 38.75 -6.47
CA TYR A 783 -54.10 37.46 -6.78
C TYR A 783 -55.20 36.44 -6.96
N GLY A 784 -54.86 35.13 -6.93
CA GLY A 784 -55.85 34.08 -7.11
C GLY A 784 -56.99 34.17 -6.08
N GLN A 785 -58.18 33.97 -6.53
CA GLN A 785 -59.37 33.88 -5.70
C GLN A 785 -59.76 32.42 -5.55
N SER A 786 -60.04 31.98 -4.31
CA SER A 786 -60.52 30.66 -4.02
C SER A 786 -62.03 30.62 -3.85
N ALA A 787 -62.63 29.53 -4.30
CA ALA A 787 -64.06 29.28 -4.17
C ALA A 787 -64.38 27.77 -4.22
N LEU A 788 -65.60 27.35 -3.85
CA LEU A 788 -66.08 25.98 -4.06
C LEU A 788 -66.88 25.88 -5.35
N MET A 789 -66.79 24.72 -6.01
CA MET A 789 -67.57 24.39 -7.20
C MET A 789 -68.94 23.92 -6.74
N LEU A 790 -69.98 24.75 -6.88
CA LEU A 790 -71.32 24.39 -6.50
C LEU A 790 -72.02 23.49 -7.52
N SER A 791 -71.74 23.69 -8.80
CA SER A 791 -72.31 22.88 -9.89
C SER A 791 -71.39 22.83 -11.12
N TYR A 792 -71.47 21.74 -11.84
CA TYR A 792 -70.81 21.59 -13.14
C TYR A 792 -71.75 20.99 -14.17
N ASP A 793 -71.96 21.68 -15.26
CA ASP A 793 -72.76 21.17 -16.38
C ASP A 793 -72.12 21.59 -17.73
N ASN A 794 -71.80 20.61 -18.57
CA ASN A 794 -71.34 20.82 -19.95
C ASN A 794 -70.19 21.95 -20.08
N GLY A 795 -69.30 21.98 -19.15
CA GLY A 795 -68.17 22.95 -19.12
C GLY A 795 -68.50 24.26 -18.44
N ILE A 796 -69.68 24.43 -17.90
CA ILE A 796 -70.11 25.57 -17.10
C ILE A 796 -69.92 25.23 -15.64
N ILE A 797 -69.16 26.06 -14.92
CA ILE A 797 -68.90 25.98 -13.48
C ILE A 797 -69.66 27.10 -12.80
N GLU A 798 -70.43 26.76 -11.75
CA GLU A 798 -71.01 27.72 -10.79
C GLU A 798 -70.17 27.71 -9.48
N SER A 799 -69.84 28.90 -8.97
CA SER A 799 -68.95 29.11 -7.84
C SER A 799 -69.73 29.57 -6.63
N SER A 800 -69.19 29.22 -5.40
CA SER A 800 -69.69 29.71 -4.12
C SER A 800 -69.49 31.23 -3.93
N GLU A 801 -68.52 31.83 -4.61
CA GLU A 801 -68.15 33.22 -4.53
C GLU A 801 -68.16 33.87 -5.89
N PRO A 802 -68.49 35.21 -5.98
CA PRO A 802 -68.43 35.91 -7.28
C PRO A 802 -66.99 36.02 -7.78
N PHE A 803 -66.73 35.68 -9.02
CA PHE A 803 -65.39 35.76 -9.63
C PHE A 803 -64.96 37.20 -9.86
N ASP A 804 -63.74 37.56 -9.42
CA ASP A 804 -63.21 38.91 -9.67
C ASP A 804 -62.59 39.03 -11.08
N TRP A 805 -63.30 39.59 -11.99
CA TRP A 805 -62.87 39.90 -13.38
C TRP A 805 -62.25 41.28 -13.52
N SER A 806 -62.00 42.02 -12.41
CA SER A 806 -61.59 43.42 -12.43
C SER A 806 -60.19 43.62 -13.04
N ALA A 807 -59.36 42.66 -12.99
CA ALA A 807 -58.00 42.71 -13.52
C ALA A 807 -57.93 42.78 -15.06
N GLY A 808 -59.01 42.47 -15.73
CA GLY A 808 -59.08 42.41 -17.21
C GLY A 808 -58.11 41.40 -17.82
N GLY A 809 -58.24 41.14 -19.08
CA GLY A 809 -57.40 40.17 -19.85
C GLY A 809 -57.81 38.74 -19.63
N ALA A 810 -56.93 37.79 -19.96
CA ALA A 810 -57.19 36.40 -19.87
C ALA A 810 -57.11 35.89 -18.40
N HIS A 811 -58.13 35.13 -18.03
CA HIS A 811 -58.22 34.46 -16.71
C HIS A 811 -58.20 32.96 -16.85
N VAL A 812 -57.74 32.32 -15.83
CA VAL A 812 -57.67 30.82 -15.69
C VAL A 812 -58.33 30.39 -14.41
N VAL A 813 -58.75 29.13 -14.38
CA VAL A 813 -59.21 28.42 -13.19
C VAL A 813 -58.51 27.09 -13.04
N GLY A 814 -57.88 26.89 -11.91
CA GLY A 814 -57.37 25.59 -11.47
C GLY A 814 -58.42 24.89 -10.60
N ILE A 815 -58.59 23.60 -10.72
CA ILE A 815 -59.58 22.81 -10.01
C ILE A 815 -58.89 21.74 -9.20
N ARG A 816 -59.15 21.64 -7.92
CA ARG A 816 -58.55 20.63 -7.05
C ARG A 816 -59.34 19.33 -7.19
N ARG A 817 -58.64 18.25 -7.55
CA ARG A 817 -59.21 16.89 -7.58
C ARG A 817 -59.34 16.33 -6.16
N PRO A 818 -60.12 15.27 -5.96
CA PRO A 818 -60.31 14.63 -4.63
C PRO A 818 -58.98 14.11 -4.02
N ASP A 819 -57.97 13.81 -4.82
CA ASP A 819 -56.68 13.35 -4.38
C ASP A 819 -55.68 14.49 -4.07
N GLY A 820 -56.14 15.74 -4.13
CA GLY A 820 -55.37 16.95 -3.85
C GLY A 820 -54.66 17.53 -5.06
N THR A 821 -54.64 16.84 -6.21
CA THR A 821 -53.94 17.30 -7.42
C THR A 821 -54.71 18.39 -8.16
N LEU A 822 -53.97 19.21 -8.92
CA LEU A 822 -54.48 20.24 -9.79
C LEU A 822 -54.99 19.62 -11.10
N SER A 823 -56.24 19.99 -11.47
CA SER A 823 -56.79 19.86 -12.82
C SER A 823 -56.77 21.23 -13.49
N GLY A 824 -56.17 21.33 -14.64
CA GLY A 824 -55.94 22.63 -15.31
C GLY A 824 -54.53 23.20 -15.13
N PRO A 825 -54.33 24.54 -15.18
CA PRO A 825 -55.33 25.59 -15.24
C PRO A 825 -56.07 25.66 -16.59
N TYR A 826 -57.37 25.85 -16.57
CA TYR A 826 -58.23 26.03 -17.73
C TYR A 826 -58.43 27.48 -18.08
N ALA A 827 -58.48 27.82 -19.34
CA ALA A 827 -58.87 29.16 -19.76
C ALA A 827 -60.34 29.39 -19.37
N ALA A 828 -60.59 30.46 -18.58
CA ALA A 828 -61.90 30.80 -18.04
C ALA A 828 -62.56 31.87 -18.88
N THR A 829 -63.79 31.61 -19.31
CA THR A 829 -64.63 32.57 -20.06
C THR A 829 -65.80 32.95 -19.17
N ARG A 830 -65.98 34.28 -18.94
CA ARG A 830 -67.05 34.83 -18.12
C ARG A 830 -68.43 34.55 -18.70
N ILE A 831 -69.33 34.02 -17.90
CA ILE A 831 -70.79 33.99 -18.19
C ILE A 831 -71.48 35.04 -17.38
N ASP A 832 -71.26 35.06 -16.06
CA ASP A 832 -71.72 36.12 -15.13
C ASP A 832 -70.79 36.18 -13.93
N ASP A 833 -71.18 36.78 -12.82
CA ASP A 833 -70.31 36.96 -11.67
C ASP A 833 -69.99 35.66 -10.95
N TYR A 834 -70.93 34.69 -10.99
CA TYR A 834 -70.78 33.37 -10.28
C TYR A 834 -70.48 32.22 -11.27
N ARG A 835 -70.60 32.45 -12.58
CA ARG A 835 -70.45 31.39 -13.55
C ARG A 835 -69.43 31.69 -14.61
N LEU A 836 -68.67 30.69 -14.88
CA LEU A 836 -67.67 30.72 -15.94
C LEU A 836 -67.80 29.44 -16.82
N SER A 837 -67.22 29.45 -18.02
CA SER A 837 -67.10 28.27 -18.87
C SER A 837 -65.66 27.90 -19.08
N ILE A 838 -65.36 26.58 -19.10
CA ILE A 838 -64.08 25.97 -19.44
C ILE A 838 -64.28 24.91 -20.53
N THR A 839 -63.18 24.44 -21.09
CA THR A 839 -63.21 23.31 -22.03
C THR A 839 -62.20 22.25 -21.58
N GLY A 840 -62.57 21.00 -21.74
CA GLY A 840 -61.65 19.86 -21.58
C GLY A 840 -61.36 19.46 -20.13
N LEU A 841 -62.32 19.60 -19.21
CA LEU A 841 -62.17 19.07 -17.85
C LEU A 841 -61.87 17.56 -17.95
N ASP A 842 -60.84 17.12 -17.24
CA ASP A 842 -60.23 15.79 -17.33
C ASP A 842 -60.73 14.81 -16.27
N PHE A 843 -61.67 15.22 -15.41
CA PHE A 843 -62.33 14.38 -14.42
C PHE A 843 -63.79 14.81 -14.25
N GLU A 844 -64.58 13.96 -13.57
CA GLU A 844 -65.96 14.23 -13.24
C GLU A 844 -66.06 14.73 -11.81
N PRO A 845 -66.39 16.03 -11.57
CA PRO A 845 -66.42 16.59 -10.21
C PRO A 845 -67.70 16.13 -9.48
N ASP A 846 -67.50 15.76 -8.18
CA ASP A 846 -68.60 15.50 -7.29
C ASP A 846 -69.11 16.78 -6.65
N THR A 847 -70.28 17.27 -7.05
CA THR A 847 -70.91 18.45 -6.48
C THR A 847 -72.15 18.08 -5.67
N SER A 848 -72.29 16.80 -5.29
CA SER A 848 -73.47 16.31 -4.56
C SER A 848 -73.44 16.65 -3.05
N TRP A 849 -72.33 17.23 -2.53
CA TRP A 849 -72.09 17.46 -1.14
C TRP A 849 -72.04 16.20 -0.27
N SER A 850 -71.87 15.03 -0.91
CA SER A 850 -71.53 13.80 -0.19
C SER A 850 -70.08 13.81 0.34
N ILE A 851 -69.24 14.54 -0.34
CA ILE A 851 -67.88 14.96 0.04
C ILE A 851 -67.81 16.47 -0.18
N GLU A 852 -66.77 17.13 0.32
CA GLU A 852 -66.51 18.53 0.04
C GLU A 852 -66.39 18.77 -1.47
N PRO A 853 -67.08 19.75 -2.07
CA PRO A 853 -66.98 20.03 -3.48
C PRO A 853 -65.60 20.44 -3.90
N PRO A 854 -65.21 20.24 -5.18
CA PRO A 854 -63.88 20.65 -5.68
C PRO A 854 -63.60 22.12 -5.42
N HIS A 855 -62.38 22.42 -4.92
CA HIS A 855 -61.92 23.78 -4.73
C HIS A 855 -61.52 24.38 -6.12
N LEU A 856 -61.84 25.60 -6.30
CA LEU A 856 -61.49 26.44 -7.44
C LEU A 856 -60.41 27.43 -7.02
N LEU A 857 -59.43 27.66 -7.86
CA LEU A 857 -58.52 28.77 -7.77
C LEU A 857 -58.58 29.55 -9.09
N PHE A 858 -59.17 30.72 -9.04
CA PHE A 858 -59.42 31.58 -10.20
C PHE A 858 -58.57 32.83 -10.17
N GLY A 859 -58.03 33.29 -11.31
CA GLY A 859 -57.30 34.53 -11.41
C GLY A 859 -56.69 34.83 -12.78
N PRO A 860 -56.06 36.01 -12.93
CA PRO A 860 -55.33 36.33 -14.16
C PRO A 860 -54.21 35.32 -14.47
N VAL A 861 -54.04 34.96 -15.75
CA VAL A 861 -53.08 33.92 -16.21
C VAL A 861 -51.68 34.05 -15.58
N ASN A 862 -51.19 35.27 -15.34
CA ASN A 862 -49.84 35.52 -14.86
C ASN A 862 -49.69 35.62 -13.36
N ARG A 863 -50.78 35.54 -12.56
CA ARG A 863 -50.75 35.67 -11.10
C ARG A 863 -51.93 35.03 -10.40
N TRP A 864 -52.40 33.87 -10.87
CA TRP A 864 -53.50 33.19 -10.27
C TRP A 864 -53.06 32.34 -9.03
N SER A 865 -51.77 32.09 -8.91
CA SER A 865 -51.19 31.28 -7.82
C SER A 865 -49.72 31.56 -7.61
N TYR A 866 -49.16 31.07 -6.56
CA TYR A 866 -47.74 31.01 -6.27
C TYR A 866 -47.23 29.59 -6.55
N PRO A 867 -46.45 29.37 -7.63
CA PRO A 867 -45.86 28.07 -7.89
C PRO A 867 -44.74 27.80 -6.86
N ALA A 868 -44.79 26.65 -6.22
CA ALA A 868 -43.87 26.32 -5.12
C ALA A 868 -43.40 24.86 -5.19
N LEU A 869 -42.29 24.59 -4.52
CA LEU A 869 -41.74 23.25 -4.30
C LEU A 869 -41.79 22.97 -2.79
N ILE A 870 -42.39 21.88 -2.39
CA ILE A 870 -42.54 21.48 -1.01
C ILE A 870 -41.18 20.99 -0.49
N THR A 871 -40.70 21.60 0.59
CA THR A 871 -39.40 21.26 1.21
C THR A 871 -39.58 20.43 2.49
N SER A 872 -40.73 20.52 3.13
CA SER A 872 -41.00 19.76 4.36
C SER A 872 -42.51 19.60 4.56
N ILE A 873 -42.93 18.43 5.03
CA ILE A 873 -44.26 18.15 5.54
C ILE A 873 -44.06 17.49 6.89
N SER A 874 -44.63 18.13 7.91
CA SER A 874 -44.54 17.64 9.30
C SER A 874 -45.94 17.45 9.85
N PRO A 875 -46.32 16.24 10.34
CA PRO A 875 -47.58 16.02 11.00
C PRO A 875 -47.71 16.94 12.23
N SER A 876 -48.86 17.59 12.37
CA SER A 876 -49.21 18.47 13.51
C SER A 876 -50.39 17.89 14.25
N GLY A 877 -50.17 17.33 15.45
CA GLY A 877 -51.22 16.61 16.18
C GLY A 877 -51.66 15.31 15.49
N THR A 878 -52.91 14.97 15.58
CA THR A 878 -53.53 13.76 14.99
C THR A 878 -54.26 14.07 13.69
N ASP A 879 -54.58 15.32 13.42
CA ASP A 879 -55.60 15.72 12.43
C ASP A 879 -55.04 16.72 11.38
N GLY A 880 -53.78 17.16 11.52
CA GLY A 880 -53.21 18.18 10.67
C GLY A 880 -51.78 17.92 10.23
N ALA A 881 -51.32 18.70 9.28
CA ALA A 881 -49.95 18.74 8.82
C ALA A 881 -49.51 20.18 8.52
N SER A 882 -48.27 20.53 8.90
CA SER A 882 -47.60 21.76 8.55
C SER A 882 -46.76 21.52 7.32
N VAL A 883 -46.83 22.41 6.34
CA VAL A 883 -46.14 22.34 5.05
C VAL A 883 -45.20 23.55 4.90
N GLU A 884 -43.98 23.31 4.56
CA GLU A 884 -43.01 24.35 4.16
C GLU A 884 -42.67 24.18 2.69
N ALA A 885 -42.51 25.26 1.98
CA ALA A 885 -42.15 25.26 0.58
C ALA A 885 -41.29 26.49 0.21
N VAL A 886 -40.63 26.40 -0.91
CA VAL A 886 -39.89 27.51 -1.55
C VAL A 886 -40.53 27.82 -2.89
N ASN A 887 -40.34 29.04 -3.39
CA ASN A 887 -40.87 29.38 -4.72
C ASN A 887 -40.20 28.52 -5.79
N TYR A 888 -41.00 28.03 -6.72
CA TYR A 888 -40.53 27.47 -7.96
C TYR A 888 -39.97 28.56 -8.86
N ALA A 889 -38.72 28.38 -9.37
CA ALA A 889 -38.05 29.29 -10.24
C ALA A 889 -37.36 28.49 -11.36
N PRO A 890 -37.94 28.50 -12.60
CA PRO A 890 -37.37 27.74 -13.72
C PRO A 890 -35.96 28.19 -14.10
N GLU A 891 -35.57 29.40 -13.76
CA GLU A 891 -34.23 29.96 -13.99
C GLU A 891 -33.14 29.15 -13.30
N VAL A 892 -33.46 28.43 -12.20
CA VAL A 892 -32.53 27.58 -11.46
C VAL A 892 -31.94 26.49 -12.36
N TYR A 893 -32.67 26.03 -13.35
CA TYR A 893 -32.28 24.95 -14.25
C TYR A 893 -31.56 25.40 -15.52
N THR A 894 -31.29 26.71 -15.66
CA THR A 894 -30.67 27.31 -16.87
C THR A 894 -29.36 26.66 -17.26
N TYR A 895 -28.56 26.24 -16.28
CA TYR A 895 -27.23 25.68 -16.51
C TYR A 895 -27.17 24.15 -16.45
N ASP A 896 -28.30 23.47 -16.28
CA ASP A 896 -28.38 22.01 -16.12
C ASP A 896 -27.76 21.21 -17.27
N ASN A 897 -27.79 21.74 -18.47
CA ASN A 897 -27.24 21.13 -19.69
C ASN A 897 -26.03 21.90 -20.26
N ALA A 898 -25.57 22.95 -19.58
CA ALA A 898 -24.42 23.73 -20.03
C ALA A 898 -23.10 23.03 -19.71
N SER A 899 -22.03 23.39 -20.40
CA SER A 899 -20.67 22.93 -20.11
C SER A 899 -19.95 23.94 -19.22
N ALA A 900 -19.08 23.46 -18.33
CA ALA A 900 -18.22 24.32 -17.52
C ALA A 900 -17.36 25.20 -18.44
N PRO A 901 -17.14 26.45 -18.11
CA PRO A 901 -16.16 27.28 -18.81
C PRO A 901 -14.74 26.68 -18.61
N ASN A 902 -13.89 26.90 -19.62
CA ASN A 902 -12.52 26.38 -19.61
C ASN A 902 -11.66 27.07 -18.53
#